data_8d9a0bd80b3e41c5f4277ae0fcb09ef9
#
_entry.id   8d9a0bd80b3e41c5f4277ae0fcb09ef9
#
_cell.length_a   1.000
_cell.length_b   1.000
_cell.length_c   1.000
_cell.angle_alpha   90.00
_cell.angle_beta   90.00
_cell.angle_gamma   90.00
#
_symmetry.space_group_name_H-M   'P 1'
#
loop_
_entity.id
_entity.type
_entity.pdbx_description
1 polymer ?
#
loop_
_entity_poly.entity_id
_entity_poly.type
_entity_poly.pdbx_seq_one_letter_code
_entity_poly.pdbx_strand_id
1 'polypeptide(L)'
;MSQIIELPEVLANQIAAGEVIERPASVVKELVENSIDAGASQIVVEIEEAGLKSIRITDNGEGIAHDEVALTLRRHATSKIKSQADLFRIRTLGFRGEAMPSIASVSILTLLTAQEGAAHGTKLVAKGGEIEEVEPATSPVGTKITVEDLFFNTPARLKYLKSQQAELSHIVDILNRLSLAHPEIAFTLINDGKEMTKTAGTGNLRQAIAGVYGLASAKKMVAIENRDLDFEVTGFVSLPELTRANRNYISLFINGRYIKNFLLNRAILDGYGSKLMVGRFPLAIINIQIDPYLADVNVHPTKQEVRISKERELMALISQAIANALKEQDLIPDALENLAKSTIRRTEKPVQTTLPLKENRLYYDRESQDFKLRPEVEDPQLPLTDEVVTEARIQENLVEKPTSAIKFAERKTVVYDELDHPELDLASLDKAYDKLDGEEHSTFPELEYFGQMHGTYLFAQGNGGLYIIDQHAAQERVKYEEYRESIGDVDGSQQQLLVPYIFEFPTDDLIRLQQRKHLLEEVGVYLEEYGANQLILREHPIWMKEEEIESGIYEMCDMLLLTKEVSIKKYRAELAIMMSCKRSIKANHTLDDYSARDLIYQLSQCDNPYNCPHGRPVLVNFTKSDMEKMFRRIQENHTSLRELGKY
;
A
#
# COMPACT_ATOMS: atom_id res chain seq x y z
N MET A 1 45.77 9.38 32.49
CA MET A 1 44.46 8.86 32.93
C MET A 1 43.43 9.90 32.55
N SER A 2 42.38 9.53 31.80
CA SER A 2 41.25 10.45 31.53
C SER A 2 40.51 10.70 32.84
N GLN A 3 40.40 11.97 33.27
CA GLN A 3 39.61 12.33 34.44
C GLN A 3 38.14 12.35 34.08
N ILE A 4 37.30 11.76 34.90
CA ILE A 4 35.84 11.89 34.81
C ILE A 4 35.50 13.30 35.29
N ILE A 5 34.84 14.10 34.44
CA ILE A 5 34.40 15.45 34.78
C ILE A 5 32.88 15.53 34.58
N GLU A 6 32.21 16.33 35.38
CA GLU A 6 30.82 16.70 35.17
C GLU A 6 30.73 17.68 33.99
N LEU A 7 29.83 17.38 33.02
CA LEU A 7 29.67 18.22 31.84
C LEU A 7 28.92 19.51 32.21
N PRO A 8 29.27 20.64 31.59
CA PRO A 8 28.45 21.85 31.69
C PRO A 8 26.99 21.55 31.26
N GLU A 9 26.03 22.15 31.97
CA GLU A 9 24.60 21.91 31.78
C GLU A 9 24.14 22.11 30.30
N VAL A 10 24.67 23.13 29.63
CA VAL A 10 24.39 23.41 28.20
C VAL A 10 24.84 22.24 27.33
N LEU A 11 26.03 21.67 27.56
CA LEU A 11 26.55 20.55 26.80
C LEU A 11 25.78 19.25 27.09
N ALA A 12 25.45 19.00 28.34
CA ALA A 12 24.61 17.88 28.76
C ALA A 12 23.21 17.98 28.11
N ASN A 13 22.65 19.19 28.01
CA ASN A 13 21.38 19.46 27.35
C ASN A 13 21.45 19.20 25.85
N GLN A 14 22.52 19.60 25.17
CA GLN A 14 22.71 19.33 23.73
C GLN A 14 22.89 17.83 23.43
N ILE A 15 23.55 17.07 24.27
CA ILE A 15 23.71 15.61 24.13
C ILE A 15 22.34 14.94 24.25
N ALA A 16 21.61 15.23 25.34
CA ALA A 16 20.30 14.64 25.57
C ALA A 16 19.24 15.09 24.55
N ALA A 17 19.34 16.35 24.05
CA ALA A 17 18.51 16.77 22.89
C ALA A 17 18.78 15.90 21.66
N GLY A 18 19.97 15.29 21.54
CA GLY A 18 20.29 14.36 20.46
C GLY A 18 19.51 13.06 20.48
N GLU A 19 19.13 12.61 21.67
CA GLU A 19 18.37 11.37 21.86
C GLU A 19 16.86 11.58 21.66
N VAL A 20 16.38 12.81 21.87
CA VAL A 20 14.95 13.16 21.81
C VAL A 20 14.59 13.81 20.48
N ILE A 21 15.40 14.75 19.99
CA ILE A 21 15.14 15.57 18.81
C ILE A 21 16.16 15.26 17.71
N GLU A 22 15.85 14.27 16.90
CA GLU A 22 16.70 13.86 15.77
C GLU A 22 16.44 14.67 14.49
N ARG A 23 15.19 15.16 14.31
CA ARG A 23 14.71 15.81 13.10
C ARG A 23 13.53 16.75 13.35
N PRO A 24 13.15 17.62 12.38
CA PRO A 24 11.99 18.52 12.51
C PRO A 24 10.69 17.80 12.88
N ALA A 25 10.45 16.63 12.30
CA ALA A 25 9.27 15.81 12.61
C ALA A 25 9.17 15.38 14.09
N SER A 26 10.32 15.22 14.79
CA SER A 26 10.34 14.94 16.23
C SER A 26 9.85 16.15 17.05
N VAL A 27 10.23 17.37 16.63
CA VAL A 27 9.75 18.61 17.25
C VAL A 27 8.24 18.73 17.11
N VAL A 28 7.73 18.57 15.88
CA VAL A 28 6.28 18.64 15.59
C VAL A 28 5.53 17.61 16.43
N LYS A 29 6.02 16.37 16.48
CA LYS A 29 5.40 15.30 17.27
C LYS A 29 5.26 15.67 18.74
N GLU A 30 6.36 16.03 19.40
CA GLU A 30 6.34 16.31 20.84
C GLU A 30 5.49 17.55 21.20
N LEU A 31 5.52 18.60 20.35
CA LEU A 31 4.72 19.80 20.58
C LEU A 31 3.24 19.56 20.34
N VAL A 32 2.86 18.84 19.29
CA VAL A 32 1.44 18.48 19.01
C VAL A 32 0.92 17.52 20.10
N GLU A 33 1.72 16.53 20.55
CA GLU A 33 1.33 15.68 21.69
C GLU A 33 1.10 16.51 22.97
N ASN A 34 1.85 17.58 23.20
CA ASN A 34 1.62 18.49 24.31
C ASN A 34 0.32 19.29 24.16
N SER A 35 0.00 19.75 22.94
CA SER A 35 -1.28 20.43 22.66
C SER A 35 -2.48 19.50 22.83
N ILE A 36 -2.37 18.22 22.46
CA ILE A 36 -3.40 17.20 22.70
C ILE A 36 -3.58 16.98 24.22
N ASP A 37 -2.48 16.80 24.95
CA ASP A 37 -2.51 16.63 26.41
C ASP A 37 -3.06 17.86 27.14
N ALA A 38 -2.97 19.07 26.55
CA ALA A 38 -3.58 20.31 27.04
C ALA A 38 -5.08 20.45 26.68
N GLY A 39 -5.70 19.41 26.14
CA GLY A 39 -7.12 19.38 25.80
C GLY A 39 -7.51 20.27 24.62
N ALA A 40 -6.59 20.56 23.71
CA ALA A 40 -6.90 21.34 22.52
C ALA A 40 -7.91 20.63 21.61
N SER A 41 -8.87 21.38 21.09
CA SER A 41 -9.80 20.92 20.06
C SER A 41 -9.41 21.36 18.66
N GLN A 42 -8.47 22.30 18.54
CA GLN A 42 -7.92 22.78 17.29
C GLN A 42 -6.42 22.99 17.41
N ILE A 43 -5.65 22.42 16.44
CA ILE A 43 -4.20 22.53 16.38
C ILE A 43 -3.82 22.94 14.97
N VAL A 44 -3.08 24.05 14.84
CA VAL A 44 -2.53 24.55 13.56
C VAL A 44 -1.03 24.42 13.60
N VAL A 45 -0.47 23.73 12.61
CA VAL A 45 0.97 23.55 12.40
C VAL A 45 1.38 24.29 11.16
N GLU A 46 2.23 25.32 11.30
CA GLU A 46 2.78 26.08 10.21
C GLU A 46 4.30 25.83 10.15
N ILE A 47 4.82 25.47 9.00
CA ILE A 47 6.23 25.17 8.81
C ILE A 47 6.81 25.93 7.60
N GLU A 48 8.08 26.29 7.69
CA GLU A 48 8.86 26.86 6.61
C GLU A 48 10.11 26.03 6.38
N GLU A 49 10.47 25.80 5.10
CA GLU A 49 11.62 24.98 4.69
C GLU A 49 11.60 23.58 5.36
N ALA A 50 10.44 22.93 5.33
CA ALA A 50 10.23 21.62 5.98
C ALA A 50 10.57 21.60 7.49
N GLY A 51 10.39 22.72 8.17
CA GLY A 51 10.59 22.88 9.60
C GLY A 51 12.05 23.15 10.02
N LEU A 52 12.96 23.41 9.09
CA LEU A 52 14.33 23.79 9.39
C LEU A 52 14.44 25.27 9.73
N LYS A 53 13.73 26.12 8.99
CA LYS A 53 13.70 27.56 9.23
C LYS A 53 12.73 27.92 10.35
N SER A 54 11.47 27.43 10.28
CA SER A 54 10.46 27.72 11.29
C SER A 54 9.47 26.58 11.45
N ILE A 55 9.11 26.24 12.68
CA ILE A 55 7.99 25.39 13.08
C ILE A 55 7.16 26.19 14.06
N ARG A 56 5.90 26.45 13.71
CA ARG A 56 4.94 27.16 14.57
C ARG A 56 3.74 26.27 14.82
N ILE A 57 3.45 26.06 16.11
CA ILE A 57 2.29 25.29 16.52
C ILE A 57 1.41 26.18 17.37
N THR A 58 0.14 26.26 16.99
CA THR A 58 -0.88 27.05 17.69
C THR A 58 -2.01 26.12 18.08
N ASP A 59 -2.36 26.13 19.36
CA ASP A 59 -3.50 25.38 19.91
C ASP A 59 -4.43 26.27 20.72
N ASN A 60 -5.64 25.77 20.95
CA ASN A 60 -6.66 26.39 21.79
C ASN A 60 -6.86 25.62 23.11
N GLY A 61 -5.83 24.96 23.62
CA GLY A 61 -5.85 24.23 24.88
C GLY A 61 -5.93 25.12 26.12
N GLU A 62 -5.74 24.53 27.30
CA GLU A 62 -5.87 25.23 28.60
C GLU A 62 -4.85 26.37 28.83
N GLY A 63 -3.76 26.41 28.04
CA GLY A 63 -2.68 27.37 28.22
C GLY A 63 -1.80 27.06 29.45
N ILE A 64 -0.82 27.93 29.73
CA ILE A 64 0.16 27.77 30.81
C ILE A 64 0.10 29.01 31.72
N ALA A 65 0.07 28.80 33.03
CA ALA A 65 0.07 29.89 34.00
C ALA A 65 1.40 30.68 33.94
N HIS A 66 1.30 32.00 34.17
CA HIS A 66 2.45 32.91 34.08
C HIS A 66 3.68 32.47 34.90
N ASP A 67 3.46 32.01 36.11
CA ASP A 67 4.49 31.55 37.06
C ASP A 67 5.08 30.18 36.68
N GLU A 68 4.37 29.40 35.84
CA GLU A 68 4.84 28.09 35.36
C GLU A 68 5.57 28.16 34.02
N VAL A 69 5.44 29.26 33.25
CA VAL A 69 6.00 29.38 31.90
C VAL A 69 7.52 29.12 31.90
N ALA A 70 8.28 29.72 32.83
CA ALA A 70 9.74 29.51 32.94
C ALA A 70 10.12 28.07 33.35
N LEU A 71 9.21 27.36 34.04
CA LEU A 71 9.42 25.97 34.42
C LEU A 71 9.35 25.00 33.25
N THR A 72 8.66 25.39 32.17
CA THR A 72 8.54 24.54 30.95
C THR A 72 9.90 24.23 30.32
N LEU A 73 10.89 25.07 30.50
CA LEU A 73 12.26 24.88 30.02
C LEU A 73 13.21 24.19 31.01
N ARG A 74 12.72 23.85 32.20
CA ARG A 74 13.49 23.07 33.17
C ARG A 74 13.34 21.58 32.91
N ARG A 75 14.42 20.84 32.96
CA ARG A 75 14.40 19.38 32.85
C ARG A 75 13.63 18.75 33.99
N HIS A 76 12.93 17.68 33.69
CA HIS A 76 12.11 16.91 34.63
C HIS A 76 10.99 17.72 35.29
N ALA A 77 10.66 18.89 34.74
CA ALA A 77 9.48 19.65 35.14
C ALA A 77 8.28 19.20 34.29
N THR A 78 7.26 18.68 34.96
CA THR A 78 6.05 18.16 34.29
C THR A 78 4.84 18.30 35.20
N SER A 79 3.68 18.65 34.62
CA SER A 79 2.39 18.63 35.30
C SER A 79 1.72 17.24 35.28
N LYS A 80 2.23 16.31 34.44
CA LYS A 80 1.53 15.09 34.03
C LYS A 80 1.73 13.90 34.98
N ILE A 81 2.84 13.84 35.74
CA ILE A 81 3.13 12.81 36.73
C ILE A 81 3.61 13.47 38.03
N LYS A 82 3.10 13.03 39.17
CA LYS A 82 3.48 13.57 40.50
C LYS A 82 4.01 12.50 41.45
N SER A 83 3.75 11.23 41.16
CA SER A 83 4.11 10.10 42.01
C SER A 83 4.63 8.92 41.22
N GLN A 84 5.30 7.98 41.89
CA GLN A 84 5.74 6.73 41.32
C GLN A 84 4.54 5.89 40.80
N ALA A 85 3.39 5.99 41.44
CA ALA A 85 2.18 5.31 41.01
C ALA A 85 1.68 5.81 39.62
N ASP A 86 1.83 7.12 39.34
CA ASP A 86 1.45 7.71 38.06
C ASP A 86 2.32 7.19 36.92
N LEU A 87 3.59 6.83 37.18
CA LEU A 87 4.48 6.27 36.19
C LEU A 87 3.99 4.92 35.62
N PHE A 88 3.23 4.17 36.44
CA PHE A 88 2.60 2.91 36.00
C PHE A 88 1.20 3.10 35.43
N ARG A 89 0.67 4.32 35.44
CA ARG A 89 -0.69 4.65 34.95
C ARG A 89 -0.68 5.82 33.97
N ILE A 90 0.32 5.86 33.10
CA ILE A 90 0.46 6.96 32.13
C ILE A 90 -0.72 6.96 31.18
N ARG A 91 -1.50 8.04 31.19
CA ARG A 91 -2.63 8.28 30.27
C ARG A 91 -2.33 9.37 29.24
N THR A 92 -1.32 10.22 29.52
CA THR A 92 -0.90 11.31 28.64
C THR A 92 0.10 10.84 27.60
N LEU A 93 0.17 11.53 26.46
CA LEU A 93 1.13 11.23 25.40
C LEU A 93 2.56 11.63 25.81
N GLY A 94 2.74 12.74 26.51
CA GLY A 94 4.03 13.14 27.13
C GLY A 94 4.03 12.94 28.66
N PHE A 95 5.17 12.71 29.29
CA PHE A 95 5.28 12.58 30.74
C PHE A 95 6.67 12.91 31.33
N ARG A 96 7.75 12.92 30.53
CA ARG A 96 9.14 13.03 31.04
C ARG A 96 9.58 14.45 31.37
N GLY A 97 8.92 15.50 30.87
CA GLY A 97 9.34 16.89 31.06
C GLY A 97 10.71 17.21 30.42
N GLU A 98 11.02 16.57 29.28
CA GLU A 98 12.33 16.71 28.60
C GLU A 98 12.19 17.31 27.19
N ALA A 99 11.00 17.29 26.58
CA ALA A 99 10.80 17.72 25.19
C ALA A 99 11.10 19.22 25.01
N MET A 100 10.45 20.09 25.79
CA MET A 100 10.61 21.55 25.70
C MET A 100 12.06 22.00 25.96
N PRO A 101 12.73 21.56 27.05
CA PRO A 101 14.14 21.88 27.26
C PRO A 101 15.05 21.41 26.12
N SER A 102 14.80 20.22 25.57
CA SER A 102 15.58 19.65 24.47
C SER A 102 15.41 20.46 23.19
N ILE A 103 14.17 20.87 22.84
CA ILE A 103 13.89 21.72 21.68
C ILE A 103 14.56 23.07 21.85
N ALA A 104 14.38 23.74 23.00
CA ALA A 104 14.96 25.06 23.27
C ALA A 104 16.49 25.04 23.21
N SER A 105 17.14 23.96 23.65
CA SER A 105 18.61 23.85 23.65
C SER A 105 19.24 23.84 22.24
N VAL A 106 18.48 23.52 21.20
CA VAL A 106 18.97 23.40 19.81
C VAL A 106 18.28 24.36 18.82
N SER A 107 17.53 25.34 19.34
CA SER A 107 16.75 26.27 18.52
C SER A 107 16.62 27.66 19.19
N ILE A 108 15.98 28.58 18.50
CA ILE A 108 15.40 29.79 19.07
C ILE A 108 13.92 29.49 19.28
N LEU A 109 13.48 29.51 20.54
CA LEU A 109 12.13 29.13 20.92
C LEU A 109 11.38 30.35 21.46
N THR A 110 10.23 30.66 20.86
CA THR A 110 9.27 31.65 21.37
C THR A 110 8.01 30.94 21.80
N LEU A 111 7.63 31.07 23.08
CA LEU A 111 6.38 30.59 23.66
C LEU A 111 5.46 31.77 23.98
N LEU A 112 4.25 31.74 23.49
CA LEU A 112 3.19 32.71 23.80
C LEU A 112 1.96 31.92 24.28
N THR A 113 1.50 32.18 25.51
CA THR A 113 0.41 31.41 26.12
C THR A 113 -0.48 32.26 27.01
N ALA A 114 -1.74 31.89 27.11
CA ALA A 114 -2.68 32.47 28.04
C ALA A 114 -3.70 31.43 28.53
N GLN A 115 -4.04 31.48 29.82
CA GLN A 115 -5.12 30.69 30.39
C GLN A 115 -6.46 31.44 30.31
N GLU A 116 -7.55 30.71 30.39
CA GLU A 116 -8.90 31.30 30.46
C GLU A 116 -9.04 32.17 31.72
N GLY A 117 -9.55 33.41 31.55
CA GLY A 117 -9.70 34.36 32.63
C GLY A 117 -8.42 35.09 33.06
N ALA A 118 -7.27 34.82 32.49
CA ALA A 118 -6.04 35.55 32.73
C ALA A 118 -6.13 36.99 32.18
N ALA A 119 -5.65 37.98 32.94
CA ALA A 119 -5.67 39.39 32.52
C ALA A 119 -4.73 39.64 31.29
N HIS A 120 -3.64 38.91 31.24
CA HIS A 120 -2.65 38.97 30.16
C HIS A 120 -2.08 37.58 29.90
N GLY A 121 -1.68 37.31 28.66
CA GLY A 121 -0.83 36.18 28.31
C GLY A 121 0.64 36.43 28.68
N THR A 122 1.47 35.42 28.49
CA THR A 122 2.91 35.48 28.74
C THR A 122 3.67 35.11 27.49
N LYS A 123 4.66 35.92 27.14
CA LYS A 123 5.65 35.62 26.10
C LYS A 123 6.96 35.24 26.77
N LEU A 124 7.56 34.13 26.36
CA LEU A 124 8.91 33.71 26.73
C LEU A 124 9.71 33.53 25.46
N VAL A 125 10.94 34.06 25.46
CA VAL A 125 11.93 33.83 24.40
C VAL A 125 13.15 33.16 25.00
N ALA A 126 13.59 32.07 24.37
CA ALA A 126 14.78 31.34 24.77
C ALA A 126 15.66 31.01 23.54
N LYS A 127 16.98 31.09 23.72
CA LYS A 127 17.94 30.78 22.67
C LYS A 127 19.00 29.82 23.18
N GLY A 128 19.15 28.66 22.50
CA GLY A 128 20.12 27.65 22.91
C GLY A 128 19.87 27.08 24.31
N GLY A 129 18.62 27.19 24.82
CA GLY A 129 18.26 26.73 26.18
C GLY A 129 18.28 27.81 27.25
N GLU A 130 18.82 28.99 26.96
CA GLU A 130 18.88 30.12 27.90
C GLU A 130 17.66 31.05 27.66
N ILE A 131 16.96 31.41 28.75
CA ILE A 131 15.83 32.33 28.70
C ILE A 131 16.38 33.74 28.55
N GLU A 132 16.04 34.41 27.43
CA GLU A 132 16.44 35.79 27.17
C GLU A 132 15.38 36.79 27.67
N GLU A 133 14.09 36.44 27.56
CA GLU A 133 12.99 37.36 27.85
C GLU A 133 11.77 36.61 28.40
N VAL A 134 11.12 37.18 29.43
CA VAL A 134 9.78 36.79 29.88
C VAL A 134 8.99 38.06 30.12
N GLU A 135 7.93 38.31 29.33
CA GLU A 135 7.13 39.51 29.39
C GLU A 135 5.62 39.24 29.28
N PRO A 136 4.77 40.07 29.87
CA PRO A 136 3.34 40.04 29.60
C PRO A 136 3.06 40.33 28.12
N ALA A 137 2.13 39.60 27.50
CA ALA A 137 1.78 39.78 26.11
C ALA A 137 0.30 39.57 25.86
N THR A 138 -0.24 40.12 24.79
CA THR A 138 -1.61 39.84 24.36
C THR A 138 -1.62 38.49 23.65
N SER A 139 -2.42 37.53 24.14
CA SER A 139 -2.60 36.23 23.52
C SER A 139 -4.06 35.79 23.65
N PRO A 140 -4.63 35.09 22.70
CA PRO A 140 -5.86 34.31 22.92
C PRO A 140 -5.55 33.16 23.89
N VAL A 141 -6.62 32.56 24.44
CA VAL A 141 -6.51 31.35 25.27
C VAL A 141 -5.88 30.21 24.45
N GLY A 142 -4.97 29.48 25.07
CA GLY A 142 -4.21 28.40 24.43
C GLY A 142 -2.72 28.69 24.41
N THR A 143 -2.00 27.98 23.54
CA THR A 143 -0.54 28.11 23.45
C THR A 143 -0.10 28.24 21.99
N LYS A 144 0.86 29.12 21.76
CA LYS A 144 1.56 29.26 20.48
C LYS A 144 3.06 29.12 20.72
N ILE A 145 3.66 28.10 20.11
CA ILE A 145 5.10 27.84 20.17
C ILE A 145 5.69 28.05 18.78
N THR A 146 6.74 28.87 18.69
CA THR A 146 7.51 29.06 17.47
C THR A 146 8.94 28.60 17.73
N VAL A 147 9.43 27.68 16.90
CA VAL A 147 10.79 27.14 16.92
C VAL A 147 11.47 27.59 15.65
N GLU A 148 12.51 28.39 15.76
CA GLU A 148 13.25 28.96 14.63
C GLU A 148 14.70 28.48 14.63
N ASP A 149 15.31 28.41 13.45
CA ASP A 149 16.70 28.05 13.22
C ASP A 149 17.09 26.72 13.93
N LEU A 150 16.29 25.69 13.71
CA LEU A 150 16.51 24.37 14.33
C LEU A 150 17.89 23.82 13.99
N PHE A 151 18.64 23.42 15.02
CA PHE A 151 20.02 22.93 14.95
C PHE A 151 21.10 24.00 14.64
N PHE A 152 20.81 25.31 14.82
CA PHE A 152 21.77 26.38 14.58
C PHE A 152 23.10 26.19 15.29
N ASN A 153 23.10 25.60 16.48
CA ASN A 153 24.28 25.35 17.32
C ASN A 153 24.80 23.90 17.23
N THR A 154 24.22 23.07 16.35
CA THR A 154 24.60 21.66 16.14
C THR A 154 24.74 21.35 14.64
N PRO A 155 25.71 21.98 13.93
CA PRO A 155 25.81 21.89 12.47
C PRO A 155 26.08 20.48 11.94
N ALA A 156 26.64 19.60 12.77
CA ALA A 156 26.80 18.19 12.41
C ALA A 156 25.45 17.50 12.13
N ARG A 157 24.39 17.84 12.89
CA ARG A 157 23.05 17.26 12.67
C ARG A 157 22.43 17.71 11.37
N LEU A 158 22.61 18.96 10.96
CA LEU A 158 22.11 19.46 9.67
C LEU A 158 22.65 18.65 8.48
N LYS A 159 23.89 18.12 8.59
CA LYS A 159 24.50 17.29 7.53
C LYS A 159 23.88 15.89 7.42
N TYR A 160 23.23 15.38 8.47
CA TYR A 160 22.57 14.07 8.47
C TYR A 160 21.10 14.14 8.05
N LEU A 161 20.52 15.33 7.93
CA LEU A 161 19.16 15.50 7.45
C LEU A 161 19.09 15.17 5.96
N LYS A 162 17.97 14.55 5.59
CA LYS A 162 17.67 14.22 4.20
C LYS A 162 17.22 15.47 3.42
N SER A 163 16.66 15.28 2.24
CA SER A 163 16.07 16.39 1.49
C SER A 163 14.89 17.03 2.25
N GLN A 164 14.62 18.30 2.01
CA GLN A 164 13.49 19.02 2.61
C GLN A 164 12.16 18.28 2.39
N GLN A 165 11.95 17.71 1.20
CA GLN A 165 10.74 16.93 0.91
C GLN A 165 10.64 15.66 1.76
N ALA A 166 11.77 14.99 2.03
CA ALA A 166 11.77 13.81 2.91
C ALA A 166 11.41 14.18 4.35
N GLU A 167 11.93 15.31 4.87
CA GLU A 167 11.57 15.80 6.20
C GLU A 167 10.11 16.25 6.25
N LEU A 168 9.61 16.93 5.22
CA LEU A 168 8.19 17.28 5.09
C LEU A 168 7.30 16.03 5.11
N SER A 169 7.65 14.99 4.34
CA SER A 169 6.90 13.73 4.34
C SER A 169 6.82 13.09 5.74
N HIS A 170 7.88 13.18 6.54
CA HIS A 170 7.86 12.68 7.91
C HIS A 170 6.95 13.49 8.84
N ILE A 171 6.90 14.83 8.65
CA ILE A 171 5.98 15.69 9.41
C ILE A 171 4.53 15.35 9.07
N VAL A 172 4.22 15.21 7.78
CA VAL A 172 2.88 14.85 7.30
C VAL A 172 2.45 13.47 7.83
N ASP A 173 3.31 12.44 7.78
CA ASP A 173 3.02 11.10 8.30
C ASP A 173 2.65 11.14 9.80
N ILE A 174 3.40 11.92 10.60
CA ILE A 174 3.10 12.10 12.03
C ILE A 174 1.74 12.74 12.24
N LEU A 175 1.43 13.84 11.54
CA LEU A 175 0.15 14.53 11.68
C LEU A 175 -1.02 13.67 11.19
N ASN A 176 -0.86 12.93 10.10
CA ASN A 176 -1.84 11.97 9.62
C ASN A 176 -2.16 10.92 10.69
N ARG A 177 -1.14 10.36 11.36
CA ARG A 177 -1.33 9.37 12.43
C ARG A 177 -1.99 9.98 13.66
N LEU A 178 -1.60 11.20 14.06
CA LEU A 178 -2.23 11.89 15.20
C LEU A 178 -3.69 12.25 14.88
N SER A 179 -4.01 12.66 13.67
CA SER A 179 -5.40 12.94 13.27
C SER A 179 -6.29 11.68 13.22
N LEU A 180 -5.70 10.51 12.89
CA LEU A 180 -6.41 9.23 12.96
C LEU A 180 -6.56 8.71 14.40
N ALA A 181 -5.61 9.03 15.29
CA ALA A 181 -5.70 8.70 16.71
C ALA A 181 -6.71 9.58 17.46
N HIS A 182 -6.84 10.84 17.04
CA HIS A 182 -7.64 11.88 17.69
C HIS A 182 -8.59 12.55 16.67
N PRO A 183 -9.61 11.83 16.17
CA PRO A 183 -10.55 12.36 15.19
C PRO A 183 -11.44 13.50 15.73
N GLU A 184 -11.48 13.71 17.06
CA GLU A 184 -12.16 14.80 17.74
C GLU A 184 -11.41 16.13 17.66
N ILE A 185 -10.14 16.14 17.22
CA ILE A 185 -9.31 17.34 17.11
C ILE A 185 -9.21 17.78 15.65
N ALA A 186 -9.39 19.06 15.38
CA ALA A 186 -9.18 19.66 14.07
C ALA A 186 -7.68 19.98 13.89
N PHE A 187 -7.03 19.30 12.95
CA PHE A 187 -5.63 19.55 12.58
C PHE A 187 -5.56 20.32 11.26
N THR A 188 -4.68 21.29 11.19
CA THR A 188 -4.33 22.00 9.94
C THR A 188 -2.82 22.05 9.80
N LEU A 189 -2.29 21.62 8.66
CA LEU A 189 -0.88 21.75 8.30
C LEU A 189 -0.72 22.76 7.16
N ILE A 190 0.12 23.76 7.37
CA ILE A 190 0.49 24.76 6.39
C ILE A 190 2.01 24.69 6.16
N ASN A 191 2.44 24.51 4.93
CA ASN A 191 3.85 24.52 4.55
C ASN A 191 4.11 25.66 3.55
N ASP A 192 5.05 26.53 3.88
CA ASP A 192 5.42 27.71 3.07
C ASP A 192 4.18 28.53 2.62
N GLY A 193 3.21 28.70 3.53
CA GLY A 193 1.95 29.42 3.30
C GLY A 193 0.87 28.64 2.54
N LYS A 194 1.11 27.40 2.11
CA LYS A 194 0.13 26.53 1.43
C LYS A 194 -0.46 25.52 2.40
N GLU A 195 -1.79 25.45 2.49
CA GLU A 195 -2.49 24.40 3.25
C GLU A 195 -2.26 23.03 2.59
N MET A 196 -1.68 22.10 3.35
CA MET A 196 -1.34 20.76 2.89
C MET A 196 -2.38 19.72 3.32
N THR A 197 -2.83 19.79 4.57
CA THR A 197 -3.75 18.82 5.17
C THR A 197 -4.66 19.55 6.15
N LYS A 198 -5.93 19.16 6.18
CA LYS A 198 -6.92 19.68 7.12
C LYS A 198 -7.91 18.60 7.52
N THR A 199 -8.15 18.43 8.82
CA THR A 199 -9.20 17.55 9.37
C THR A 199 -10.25 18.36 10.08
N ALA A 200 -11.47 17.83 10.18
CA ALA A 200 -12.61 18.59 10.67
C ALA A 200 -12.80 18.54 12.19
N GLY A 201 -12.14 17.63 12.92
CA GLY A 201 -12.29 17.50 14.38
C GLY A 201 -13.68 17.11 14.85
N THR A 202 -14.40 16.28 14.09
CA THR A 202 -15.81 15.94 14.38
C THR A 202 -15.99 14.72 15.28
N GLY A 203 -14.92 14.05 15.68
CA GLY A 203 -14.95 12.77 16.38
C GLY A 203 -15.27 11.56 15.47
N ASN A 204 -15.51 11.79 14.18
CA ASN A 204 -15.83 10.73 13.24
C ASN A 204 -14.56 10.20 12.56
N LEU A 205 -14.09 9.00 12.99
CA LEU A 205 -12.89 8.38 12.44
C LEU A 205 -12.98 8.14 10.93
N ARG A 206 -14.17 7.82 10.38
CA ARG A 206 -14.33 7.64 8.92
C ARG A 206 -14.10 8.95 8.14
N GLN A 207 -14.48 10.11 8.73
CA GLN A 207 -14.15 11.41 8.13
C GLN A 207 -12.65 11.72 8.20
N ALA A 208 -11.99 11.38 9.31
CA ALA A 208 -10.53 11.51 9.41
C ALA A 208 -9.83 10.62 8.38
N ILE A 209 -10.27 9.37 8.19
CA ILE A 209 -9.78 8.45 7.15
C ILE A 209 -9.98 9.05 5.74
N ALA A 210 -11.14 9.65 5.46
CA ALA A 210 -11.39 10.30 4.18
C ALA A 210 -10.47 11.52 3.95
N GLY A 211 -10.15 12.27 5.01
CA GLY A 211 -9.19 13.38 4.95
C GLY A 211 -7.75 12.94 4.66
N VAL A 212 -7.34 11.77 5.19
CA VAL A 212 -5.96 11.25 5.05
C VAL A 212 -5.79 10.39 3.79
N TYR A 213 -6.70 9.43 3.55
CA TYR A 213 -6.57 8.40 2.52
C TYR A 213 -7.49 8.60 1.31
N GLY A 214 -8.28 9.68 1.31
CA GLY A 214 -9.25 9.97 0.26
C GLY A 214 -10.63 9.33 0.50
N LEU A 215 -11.64 9.93 -0.15
CA LEU A 215 -13.04 9.51 0.01
C LEU A 215 -13.31 8.12 -0.58
N ALA A 216 -12.68 7.78 -1.69
CA ALA A 216 -12.82 6.48 -2.33
C ALA A 216 -12.32 5.36 -1.43
N SER A 217 -11.16 5.55 -0.78
CA SER A 217 -10.62 4.61 0.21
C SER A 217 -11.53 4.48 1.42
N ALA A 218 -12.01 5.59 1.99
CA ALA A 218 -12.88 5.60 3.16
C ALA A 218 -14.23 4.87 2.93
N LYS A 219 -14.77 4.90 1.70
CA LYS A 219 -15.99 4.15 1.33
C LYS A 219 -15.79 2.64 1.37
N LYS A 220 -14.58 2.16 1.09
CA LYS A 220 -14.19 0.75 1.09
C LYS A 220 -13.69 0.25 2.45
N MET A 221 -13.89 1.02 3.51
CA MET A 221 -13.52 0.65 4.88
C MET A 221 -14.72 0.13 5.65
N VAL A 222 -14.52 -0.96 6.38
CA VAL A 222 -15.52 -1.60 7.26
C VAL A 222 -15.15 -1.35 8.70
N ALA A 223 -16.12 -0.97 9.51
CA ALA A 223 -15.93 -0.81 10.95
C ALA A 223 -15.70 -2.17 11.61
N ILE A 224 -14.79 -2.20 12.56
CA ILE A 224 -14.55 -3.35 13.44
C ILE A 224 -14.76 -2.93 14.89
N GLU A 225 -15.36 -3.82 15.65
CA GLU A 225 -15.54 -3.67 17.09
C GLU A 225 -15.48 -5.05 17.74
N ASN A 226 -14.69 -5.19 18.80
CA ASN A 226 -14.68 -6.36 19.65
C ASN A 226 -14.16 -5.98 21.03
N ARG A 227 -14.63 -6.67 22.06
CA ARG A 227 -14.29 -6.34 23.44
C ARG A 227 -14.24 -7.61 24.28
N ASP A 228 -13.29 -7.63 25.20
CA ASP A 228 -13.24 -8.59 26.31
C ASP A 228 -13.10 -7.88 27.66
N LEU A 229 -12.62 -8.57 28.70
CA LEU A 229 -12.45 -8.01 30.03
C LEU A 229 -11.27 -7.03 30.13
N ASP A 230 -10.25 -7.20 29.32
CA ASP A 230 -8.97 -6.51 29.38
C ASP A 230 -8.78 -5.51 28.23
N PHE A 231 -9.43 -5.74 27.08
CA PHE A 231 -9.20 -5.02 25.83
C PHE A 231 -10.52 -4.59 25.19
N GLU A 232 -10.51 -3.41 24.61
CA GLU A 232 -11.53 -2.94 23.68
C GLU A 232 -10.86 -2.56 22.37
N VAL A 233 -11.24 -3.22 21.27
CA VAL A 233 -10.68 -3.03 19.93
C VAL A 233 -11.75 -2.41 19.06
N THR A 234 -11.49 -1.21 18.54
CA THR A 234 -12.36 -0.50 17.60
C THR A 234 -11.55 0.02 16.42
N GLY A 235 -12.21 0.32 15.30
CA GLY A 235 -11.52 0.91 14.17
C GLY A 235 -12.14 0.60 12.83
N PHE A 236 -11.33 0.70 11.80
CA PHE A 236 -11.71 0.42 10.41
C PHE A 236 -10.64 -0.40 9.71
N VAL A 237 -11.10 -1.34 8.89
CA VAL A 237 -10.25 -2.15 8.00
C VAL A 237 -10.80 -2.13 6.59
N SER A 238 -9.94 -2.20 5.58
CA SER A 238 -10.37 -2.16 4.18
C SER A 238 -11.02 -3.46 3.74
N LEU A 239 -11.92 -3.39 2.75
CA LEU A 239 -12.34 -4.57 2.01
C LEU A 239 -11.13 -5.23 1.32
N PRO A 240 -11.15 -6.56 1.07
CA PRO A 240 -10.04 -7.28 0.44
C PRO A 240 -9.63 -6.79 -0.94
N GLU A 241 -10.48 -6.05 -1.62
CA GLU A 241 -10.20 -5.40 -2.91
C GLU A 241 -9.30 -4.17 -2.79
N LEU A 242 -9.29 -3.51 -1.62
CA LEU A 242 -8.45 -2.34 -1.35
C LEU A 242 -7.24 -2.76 -0.53
N THR A 243 -6.14 -3.03 -1.21
CA THR A 243 -4.88 -3.44 -0.59
C THR A 243 -3.70 -2.59 -1.07
N ARG A 244 -2.62 -2.62 -0.34
CA ARG A 244 -1.35 -1.94 -0.64
C ARG A 244 -0.19 -2.92 -0.62
N ALA A 245 0.92 -2.54 -1.25
CA ALA A 245 2.12 -3.37 -1.32
C ALA A 245 2.96 -3.32 -0.04
N ASN A 246 2.69 -2.36 0.87
CA ASN A 246 3.46 -2.20 2.10
C ASN A 246 2.59 -2.12 3.36
N ARG A 247 3.24 -2.30 4.53
CA ARG A 247 2.59 -2.29 5.85
C ARG A 247 2.38 -0.89 6.42
N ASN A 248 2.83 0.17 5.76
CA ASN A 248 2.78 1.54 6.29
C ASN A 248 1.33 2.05 6.45
N TYR A 249 0.39 1.43 5.75
CA TYR A 249 -1.04 1.73 5.83
C TYR A 249 -1.77 1.03 6.97
N ILE A 250 -1.03 0.28 7.80
CA ILE A 250 -1.54 -0.28 9.05
C ILE A 250 -1.16 0.67 10.17
N SER A 251 -2.14 1.30 10.80
CA SER A 251 -1.98 2.19 11.93
C SER A 251 -2.62 1.56 13.17
N LEU A 252 -1.78 1.25 14.16
CA LEU A 252 -2.20 0.70 15.45
C LEU A 252 -2.03 1.75 16.52
N PHE A 253 -3.07 1.92 17.34
CA PHE A 253 -3.06 2.86 18.46
C PHE A 253 -3.41 2.14 19.76
N ILE A 254 -2.66 2.42 20.82
CA ILE A 254 -2.96 2.00 22.19
C ILE A 254 -3.20 3.25 23.03
N ASN A 255 -4.40 3.38 23.58
CA ASN A 255 -4.81 4.54 24.38
C ASN A 255 -4.44 5.88 23.69
N GLY A 256 -4.72 6.02 22.38
CA GLY A 256 -4.42 7.19 21.57
C GLY A 256 -2.95 7.30 21.08
N ARG A 257 -2.06 6.40 21.47
CA ARG A 257 -0.65 6.40 21.09
C ARG A 257 -0.38 5.48 19.91
N TYR A 258 0.23 5.98 18.84
CA TYR A 258 0.68 5.17 17.72
C TYR A 258 1.79 4.19 18.13
N ILE A 259 1.63 2.93 17.77
CA ILE A 259 2.60 1.87 18.04
C ILE A 259 2.98 1.10 16.78
N LYS A 260 4.17 0.50 16.82
CA LYS A 260 4.65 -0.49 15.85
C LYS A 260 4.76 -1.83 16.56
N ASN A 261 3.96 -2.80 16.17
CA ASN A 261 4.01 -4.15 16.71
C ASN A 261 3.81 -5.16 15.60
N PHE A 262 4.83 -6.00 15.40
CA PHE A 262 4.83 -7.00 14.33
C PHE A 262 3.77 -8.09 14.55
N LEU A 263 3.58 -8.53 15.81
CA LEU A 263 2.63 -9.61 16.14
C LEU A 263 1.19 -9.15 15.93
N LEU A 264 0.86 -7.91 16.31
CA LEU A 264 -0.47 -7.34 16.07
C LEU A 264 -0.72 -7.12 14.57
N ASN A 265 0.29 -6.72 13.80
CA ASN A 265 0.18 -6.66 12.34
C ASN A 265 -0.11 -8.04 11.74
N ARG A 266 0.52 -9.10 12.26
CA ARG A 266 0.22 -10.48 11.86
C ARG A 266 -1.20 -10.88 12.20
N ALA A 267 -1.69 -10.54 13.39
CA ALA A 267 -3.07 -10.80 13.80
C ALA A 267 -4.10 -10.15 12.86
N ILE A 268 -3.79 -8.95 12.33
CA ILE A 268 -4.63 -8.32 11.31
C ILE A 268 -4.70 -9.18 10.05
N LEU A 269 -3.55 -9.63 9.54
CA LEU A 269 -3.50 -10.47 8.35
C LEU A 269 -4.21 -11.81 8.57
N ASP A 270 -4.02 -12.43 9.74
CA ASP A 270 -4.69 -13.67 10.13
C ASP A 270 -6.23 -13.51 10.15
N GLY A 271 -6.75 -12.33 10.54
CA GLY A 271 -8.18 -12.01 10.50
C GLY A 271 -8.77 -11.97 9.09
N TYR A 272 -8.00 -11.59 8.10
CA TYR A 272 -8.40 -11.68 6.69
C TYR A 272 -8.32 -13.12 6.15
N GLY A 273 -7.40 -13.92 6.66
CA GLY A 273 -7.16 -15.29 6.19
C GLY A 273 -6.88 -15.35 4.69
N SER A 274 -7.56 -16.25 3.98
CA SER A 274 -7.38 -16.45 2.53
C SER A 274 -7.99 -15.34 1.63
N LYS A 275 -8.62 -14.30 2.21
CA LYS A 275 -9.26 -13.22 1.44
C LYS A 275 -8.25 -12.20 0.91
N LEU A 276 -7.06 -12.11 1.50
CA LEU A 276 -5.97 -11.26 1.01
C LEU A 276 -5.08 -12.03 0.02
N MET A 277 -4.64 -11.33 -1.01
CA MET A 277 -3.58 -11.85 -1.88
C MET A 277 -2.26 -11.94 -1.10
N VAL A 278 -1.45 -12.93 -1.40
CA VAL A 278 -0.11 -13.10 -0.81
C VAL A 278 0.75 -11.87 -1.13
N GLY A 279 1.43 -11.33 -0.11
CA GLY A 279 2.27 -10.15 -0.24
C GLY A 279 1.53 -8.80 -0.27
N ARG A 280 0.19 -8.80 -0.08
CA ARG A 280 -0.61 -7.56 -0.02
C ARG A 280 -1.05 -7.28 1.42
N PHE A 281 -1.17 -6.00 1.75
CA PHE A 281 -1.55 -5.51 3.07
C PHE A 281 -2.81 -4.67 3.00
N PRO A 282 -3.73 -4.79 3.97
CA PRO A 282 -4.92 -3.95 4.01
C PRO A 282 -4.58 -2.54 4.51
N LEU A 283 -5.48 -1.58 4.25
CA LEU A 283 -5.56 -0.37 5.07
C LEU A 283 -6.23 -0.78 6.38
N ALA A 284 -5.60 -0.47 7.50
CA ALA A 284 -6.17 -0.76 8.82
C ALA A 284 -5.85 0.35 9.82
N ILE A 285 -6.87 0.86 10.47
CA ILE A 285 -6.77 1.87 11.53
C ILE A 285 -7.46 1.26 12.74
N ILE A 286 -6.68 0.81 13.72
CA ILE A 286 -7.17 0.05 14.86
C ILE A 286 -6.80 0.77 16.15
N ASN A 287 -7.81 1.14 16.92
CA ASN A 287 -7.70 1.71 18.24
C ASN A 287 -7.91 0.61 19.29
N ILE A 288 -6.97 0.47 20.19
CA ILE A 288 -6.96 -0.51 21.27
C ILE A 288 -7.02 0.29 22.59
N GLN A 289 -8.08 0.08 23.35
CA GLN A 289 -8.19 0.56 24.72
C GLN A 289 -7.78 -0.57 25.66
N ILE A 290 -6.86 -0.27 26.57
CA ILE A 290 -6.28 -1.24 27.51
C ILE A 290 -6.04 -0.57 28.86
N ASP A 291 -6.19 -1.33 29.95
CA ASP A 291 -5.77 -0.84 31.25
C ASP A 291 -4.24 -0.55 31.22
N PRO A 292 -3.80 0.65 31.62
CA PRO A 292 -2.38 1.01 31.62
C PRO A 292 -1.46 0.01 32.36
N TYR A 293 -1.97 -0.75 33.32
CA TYR A 293 -1.18 -1.81 33.99
C TYR A 293 -0.82 -2.99 33.08
N LEU A 294 -1.53 -3.19 32.00
CA LEU A 294 -1.28 -4.27 31.03
C LEU A 294 -0.33 -3.86 29.91
N ALA A 295 0.05 -2.57 29.85
CA ALA A 295 0.91 -2.03 28.80
C ALA A 295 2.11 -1.26 29.41
N ASP A 296 3.33 -1.71 29.14
CA ASP A 296 4.53 -0.94 29.45
C ASP A 296 4.94 -0.12 28.23
N VAL A 297 4.74 1.20 28.31
CA VAL A 297 5.04 2.17 27.26
C VAL A 297 6.48 2.71 27.36
N ASN A 298 7.16 2.51 28.50
CA ASN A 298 8.48 3.07 28.75
C ASN A 298 9.62 2.16 28.27
N VAL A 299 9.49 1.55 27.09
CA VAL A 299 10.47 0.62 26.52
C VAL A 299 11.52 1.33 25.67
N HIS A 300 11.12 2.32 24.86
CA HIS A 300 11.99 3.04 23.93
C HIS A 300 11.78 4.56 24.02
N PRO A 301 12.80 5.42 23.75
CA PRO A 301 12.66 6.88 23.76
C PRO A 301 11.58 7.38 22.79
N THR A 302 11.42 6.78 21.61
CA THR A 302 10.38 7.13 20.63
C THR A 302 8.98 6.70 21.04
N LYS A 303 8.84 5.90 22.09
CA LYS A 303 7.57 5.40 22.65
C LYS A 303 6.72 4.62 21.62
N GLN A 304 7.30 4.14 20.52
CA GLN A 304 6.57 3.39 19.47
C GLN A 304 6.52 1.88 19.75
N GLU A 305 7.38 1.38 20.62
CA GLU A 305 7.40 -0.01 21.06
C GLU A 305 6.76 -0.10 22.46
N VAL A 306 5.78 -0.96 22.58
CA VAL A 306 5.02 -1.18 23.81
C VAL A 306 5.02 -2.67 24.12
N ARG A 307 5.36 -3.04 25.35
CA ARG A 307 5.19 -4.41 25.84
C ARG A 307 3.78 -4.57 26.36
N ILE A 308 3.05 -5.55 25.83
CA ILE A 308 1.65 -5.81 26.18
C ILE A 308 1.58 -7.13 26.96
N SER A 309 1.00 -7.08 28.15
CA SER A 309 0.62 -8.30 28.84
C SER A 309 -0.55 -8.96 28.12
N LYS A 310 -0.61 -10.29 28.07
CA LYS A 310 -1.68 -11.04 27.36
C LYS A 310 -1.78 -10.71 25.85
N GLU A 311 -0.63 -10.51 25.20
CA GLU A 311 -0.57 -10.13 23.78
C GLU A 311 -1.27 -11.17 22.88
N ARG A 312 -1.26 -12.47 23.24
CA ARG A 312 -1.92 -13.53 22.47
C ARG A 312 -3.43 -13.39 22.47
N GLU A 313 -4.03 -13.02 23.61
CA GLU A 313 -5.45 -12.76 23.75
C GLU A 313 -5.87 -11.58 22.89
N LEU A 314 -5.09 -10.48 22.92
CA LEU A 314 -5.29 -9.33 22.08
C LEU A 314 -5.19 -9.66 20.58
N MET A 315 -4.21 -10.49 20.18
CA MET A 315 -4.09 -10.97 18.79
C MET A 315 -5.35 -11.73 18.35
N ALA A 316 -5.84 -12.64 19.19
CA ALA A 316 -7.06 -13.40 18.89
C ALA A 316 -8.28 -12.46 18.78
N LEU A 317 -8.39 -11.47 19.68
CA LEU A 317 -9.48 -10.50 19.69
C LEU A 317 -9.50 -9.67 18.37
N ILE A 318 -8.35 -9.16 17.92
CA ILE A 318 -8.20 -8.42 16.67
C ILE A 318 -8.55 -9.30 15.47
N SER A 319 -7.97 -10.50 15.39
CA SER A 319 -8.23 -11.43 14.29
C SER A 319 -9.71 -11.79 14.18
N GLN A 320 -10.37 -12.04 15.30
CA GLN A 320 -11.79 -12.34 15.35
C GLN A 320 -12.67 -11.15 14.97
N ALA A 321 -12.33 -9.92 15.43
CA ALA A 321 -13.03 -8.69 15.04
C ALA A 321 -13.06 -8.52 13.52
N ILE A 322 -11.91 -8.67 12.88
CA ILE A 322 -11.77 -8.54 11.42
C ILE A 322 -12.51 -9.66 10.70
N ALA A 323 -12.34 -10.91 11.13
CA ALA A 323 -13.01 -12.05 10.51
C ALA A 323 -14.55 -11.93 10.59
N ASN A 324 -15.10 -11.44 11.71
CA ASN A 324 -16.52 -11.21 11.89
C ASN A 324 -17.02 -10.08 10.99
N ALA A 325 -16.35 -8.93 11.00
CA ALA A 325 -16.73 -7.79 10.18
C ALA A 325 -16.74 -8.11 8.68
N LEU A 326 -15.77 -8.92 8.21
CA LEU A 326 -15.69 -9.34 6.81
C LEU A 326 -16.69 -10.44 6.45
N LYS A 327 -17.24 -11.19 7.42
CA LYS A 327 -18.31 -12.18 7.15
C LYS A 327 -19.65 -11.51 6.91
N GLU A 328 -19.90 -10.36 7.53
CA GLU A 328 -21.14 -9.59 7.38
C GLU A 328 -21.20 -8.81 6.07
N GLN A 329 -20.07 -8.70 5.37
CA GLN A 329 -20.01 -8.00 4.09
C GLN A 329 -20.27 -8.96 2.94
N ASP A 330 -21.05 -8.50 1.98
CA ASP A 330 -21.15 -9.17 0.69
C ASP A 330 -19.84 -8.87 -0.09
N LEU A 331 -18.95 -9.87 -0.12
CA LEU A 331 -17.67 -9.79 -0.81
C LEU A 331 -17.78 -10.15 -2.30
N ILE A 332 -18.98 -10.45 -2.78
CA ILE A 332 -19.24 -10.70 -4.20
C ILE A 332 -19.28 -9.32 -4.89
N PRO A 333 -18.38 -9.06 -5.84
CA PRO A 333 -18.40 -7.81 -6.58
C PRO A 333 -19.77 -7.63 -7.25
N ASP A 334 -20.42 -6.50 -7.03
CA ASP A 334 -21.72 -6.24 -7.67
C ASP A 334 -21.56 -6.27 -9.20
N ALA A 335 -22.22 -7.26 -9.81
CA ALA A 335 -22.21 -7.43 -11.26
C ALA A 335 -22.81 -6.20 -11.97
N LEU A 336 -23.74 -5.49 -11.32
CA LEU A 336 -24.34 -4.27 -11.85
C LEU A 336 -23.39 -3.06 -11.78
N GLU A 337 -22.58 -2.93 -10.71
CA GLU A 337 -21.52 -1.90 -10.68
C GLU A 337 -20.44 -2.17 -11.73
N ASN A 338 -20.05 -3.41 -11.91
CA ASN A 338 -19.09 -3.79 -12.95
C ASN A 338 -19.69 -3.65 -14.35
N LEU A 339 -20.97 -3.96 -14.54
CA LEU A 339 -21.69 -3.71 -15.79
C LEU A 339 -21.93 -2.21 -16.02
N ALA A 340 -22.22 -1.41 -14.99
CA ALA A 340 -22.35 0.04 -15.10
C ALA A 340 -21.02 0.70 -15.47
N LYS A 341 -19.91 0.24 -14.89
CA LYS A 341 -18.55 0.64 -15.32
C LYS A 341 -18.25 0.20 -16.75
N SER A 342 -18.74 -0.97 -17.18
CA SER A 342 -18.58 -1.46 -18.55
C SER A 342 -19.60 -0.86 -19.54
N THR A 343 -20.80 -0.46 -19.10
CA THR A 343 -21.82 0.18 -19.95
C THR A 343 -21.55 1.66 -20.20
N ILE A 344 -20.88 2.35 -19.27
CA ILE A 344 -20.32 3.68 -19.56
C ILE A 344 -19.21 3.57 -20.62
N ARG A 345 -18.54 2.41 -20.72
CA ARG A 345 -17.55 2.10 -21.76
C ARG A 345 -18.11 1.58 -23.10
N ARG A 346 -19.37 1.20 -23.18
CA ARG A 346 -20.07 1.15 -24.47
C ARG A 346 -20.42 2.58 -24.86
N THR A 347 -19.43 3.35 -25.24
CA THR A 347 -19.62 4.29 -26.33
C THR A 347 -20.29 3.46 -27.43
N GLU A 348 -21.55 3.70 -27.67
CA GLU A 348 -22.11 3.41 -28.94
C GLU A 348 -21.00 3.73 -29.94
N LYS A 349 -20.51 2.71 -30.64
CA LYS A 349 -19.70 2.96 -31.82
C LYS A 349 -20.48 4.07 -32.51
N PRO A 350 -19.85 5.21 -32.87
CA PRO A 350 -20.60 6.23 -33.58
C PRO A 350 -21.32 5.44 -34.65
N VAL A 351 -22.64 5.35 -34.51
CA VAL A 351 -23.45 4.83 -35.58
C VAL A 351 -23.09 5.83 -36.65
N GLN A 352 -22.25 5.34 -37.56
CA GLN A 352 -21.96 6.08 -38.75
C GLN A 352 -23.35 6.28 -39.29
N THR A 353 -23.90 7.45 -39.01
CA THR A 353 -25.15 7.88 -39.58
C THR A 353 -24.79 7.92 -41.05
N THR A 354 -24.95 6.78 -41.70
CA THR A 354 -25.06 6.80 -43.13
C THR A 354 -26.17 7.82 -43.34
N LEU A 355 -25.75 9.02 -43.73
CA LEU A 355 -26.66 9.97 -44.37
C LEU A 355 -27.49 9.07 -45.25
N PRO A 356 -28.84 9.03 -45.12
CA PRO A 356 -29.64 8.29 -46.05
C PRO A 356 -29.33 8.91 -47.41
N LEU A 357 -28.35 8.36 -48.07
CA LEU A 357 -28.23 8.51 -49.50
C LEU A 357 -29.56 7.91 -49.96
N LYS A 358 -30.55 8.78 -50.19
CA LYS A 358 -31.74 8.42 -50.92
C LYS A 358 -31.20 7.56 -52.03
N GLU A 359 -31.57 6.27 -52.03
CA GLU A 359 -31.16 5.33 -53.04
C GLU A 359 -31.25 6.05 -54.35
N ASN A 360 -30.21 5.96 -55.15
CA ASN A 360 -30.12 6.65 -56.41
C ASN A 360 -31.23 6.07 -57.27
N ARG A 361 -32.42 6.66 -57.20
CA ARG A 361 -33.61 6.25 -57.99
C ARG A 361 -33.43 6.52 -59.45
N LEU A 362 -32.34 7.07 -59.90
CA LEU A 362 -31.96 7.32 -61.28
C LEU A 362 -31.32 6.06 -61.88
N TYR A 363 -31.92 5.50 -62.88
CA TYR A 363 -31.31 4.49 -63.74
C TYR A 363 -31.15 5.02 -65.13
N TYR A 364 -30.12 4.62 -65.83
CA TYR A 364 -29.87 4.99 -67.21
C TYR A 364 -30.60 4.03 -68.12
N ASP A 365 -31.58 4.56 -68.90
CA ASP A 365 -32.33 3.82 -69.91
C ASP A 365 -31.53 3.86 -71.23
N ARG A 366 -31.09 2.69 -71.67
CA ARG A 366 -30.27 2.55 -72.89
C ARG A 366 -31.02 2.78 -74.18
N GLU A 367 -32.35 2.68 -74.17
CA GLU A 367 -33.17 2.87 -75.38
C GLU A 367 -33.47 4.35 -75.62
N SER A 368 -33.70 5.11 -74.58
CA SER A 368 -33.96 6.54 -74.66
C SER A 368 -32.72 7.41 -74.45
N GLN A 369 -31.54 6.83 -74.10
CA GLN A 369 -30.29 7.51 -73.77
C GLN A 369 -30.46 8.58 -72.73
N ASP A 370 -31.36 8.41 -71.73
CA ASP A 370 -31.63 9.37 -70.67
C ASP A 370 -31.76 8.72 -69.31
N PHE A 371 -31.58 9.50 -68.20
CA PHE A 371 -31.73 9.05 -66.83
C PHE A 371 -33.23 9.16 -66.43
N LYS A 372 -33.84 8.02 -66.00
CA LYS A 372 -35.22 7.96 -65.51
C LYS A 372 -35.30 7.59 -64.05
N LEU A 373 -36.33 8.08 -63.34
CA LEU A 373 -36.68 7.75 -61.97
C LEU A 373 -37.44 6.42 -61.91
N ARG A 374 -37.04 5.49 -61.06
CA ARG A 374 -37.80 4.28 -60.75
C ARG A 374 -39.07 4.62 -59.98
N PRO A 375 -40.24 4.05 -60.30
CA PRO A 375 -41.47 4.25 -59.54
C PRO A 375 -41.41 3.60 -58.18
N GLU A 376 -42.11 4.18 -57.19
CA GLU A 376 -42.23 3.62 -55.83
C GLU A 376 -42.97 2.29 -55.86
N VAL A 377 -42.34 1.25 -55.31
CA VAL A 377 -42.99 -0.03 -54.99
C VAL A 377 -43.38 0.01 -53.55
N GLU A 378 -44.62 -0.02 -53.19
CA GLU A 378 -45.14 -0.19 -51.85
C GLU A 378 -44.84 -1.62 -51.38
N ASP A 379 -44.08 -1.75 -50.27
CA ASP A 379 -43.81 -3.03 -49.60
C ASP A 379 -45.06 -3.51 -48.85
N PRO A 380 -45.46 -4.77 -49.01
CA PRO A 380 -46.55 -5.33 -48.23
C PRO A 380 -46.15 -5.60 -46.79
N GLN A 381 -46.95 -5.08 -45.87
CA GLN A 381 -46.85 -5.30 -44.42
C GLN A 381 -46.95 -6.80 -44.07
N LEU A 382 -45.95 -7.36 -43.39
CA LEU A 382 -46.03 -8.66 -42.72
C LEU A 382 -46.66 -8.48 -41.32
N PRO A 383 -47.58 -9.36 -40.90
CA PRO A 383 -48.24 -9.24 -39.61
C PRO A 383 -47.33 -9.73 -38.47
N LEU A 384 -47.27 -8.94 -37.39
CA LEU A 384 -46.69 -9.32 -36.09
C LEU A 384 -47.56 -10.41 -35.45
N THR A 385 -47.03 -11.59 -35.23
CA THR A 385 -47.61 -12.59 -34.34
C THR A 385 -46.87 -12.61 -33.03
N ASP A 386 -47.55 -12.22 -31.95
CA ASP A 386 -47.17 -12.45 -30.58
C ASP A 386 -47.25 -13.94 -30.26
N GLU A 387 -46.11 -14.62 -30.06
CA GLU A 387 -46.08 -15.92 -29.39
C GLU A 387 -45.54 -15.78 -27.99
N VAL A 388 -46.45 -15.96 -27.04
CA VAL A 388 -46.18 -16.14 -25.61
C VAL A 388 -45.53 -17.51 -25.41
N VAL A 389 -44.28 -17.54 -24.96
CA VAL A 389 -43.60 -18.79 -24.55
C VAL A 389 -43.98 -19.11 -23.13
N THR A 390 -44.77 -20.15 -22.92
CA THR A 390 -45.16 -20.73 -21.66
C THR A 390 -44.00 -21.55 -21.05
N GLU A 391 -43.84 -21.43 -19.74
CA GLU A 391 -42.90 -22.15 -18.89
C GLU A 391 -43.04 -23.69 -19.07
N ALA A 392 -41.94 -24.35 -19.43
CA ALA A 392 -41.82 -25.79 -19.37
C ALA A 392 -41.13 -26.22 -18.08
N ARG A 393 -41.84 -26.99 -17.27
CA ARG A 393 -41.42 -27.68 -16.06
C ARG A 393 -40.18 -28.55 -16.32
N ILE A 394 -39.12 -28.36 -15.51
CA ILE A 394 -38.03 -29.31 -15.38
C ILE A 394 -38.36 -30.25 -14.22
N GLN A 395 -38.56 -31.54 -14.53
CA GLN A 395 -38.67 -32.60 -13.55
C GLN A 395 -37.27 -32.93 -12.95
N GLU A 396 -37.20 -32.90 -11.63
CA GLU A 396 -36.08 -33.43 -10.85
C GLU A 396 -35.99 -34.94 -11.01
N ASN A 397 -34.87 -35.41 -11.50
CA ASN A 397 -34.45 -36.83 -11.33
C ASN A 397 -33.48 -36.95 -10.16
N LEU A 398 -33.95 -37.45 -9.05
CA LEU A 398 -33.18 -37.91 -7.91
C LEU A 398 -32.37 -39.17 -8.28
N VAL A 399 -31.05 -39.02 -8.33
CA VAL A 399 -30.14 -40.18 -8.38
C VAL A 399 -29.55 -40.39 -6.99
N GLU A 400 -29.80 -41.55 -6.42
CA GLU A 400 -29.31 -42.02 -5.13
C GLU A 400 -27.77 -42.07 -5.12
N LYS A 401 -27.18 -41.58 -4.01
CA LYS A 401 -25.75 -41.68 -3.73
C LYS A 401 -25.43 -43.02 -3.03
N PRO A 402 -24.41 -43.75 -3.46
CA PRO A 402 -23.88 -44.83 -2.65
C PRO A 402 -22.96 -44.27 -1.55
N THR A 403 -23.32 -44.57 -0.30
CA THR A 403 -22.53 -44.32 0.88
C THR A 403 -21.39 -45.35 0.96
N SER A 404 -20.14 -44.94 0.73
CA SER A 404 -18.97 -45.67 1.19
C SER A 404 -18.07 -44.71 1.97
N ALA A 405 -17.99 -44.96 3.27
CA ALA A 405 -17.14 -44.24 4.20
C ALA A 405 -15.67 -44.56 3.93
N ILE A 406 -14.93 -43.62 3.39
CA ILE A 406 -13.47 -43.68 3.31
C ILE A 406 -12.93 -43.03 4.60
N LYS A 407 -12.29 -43.83 5.45
CA LYS A 407 -11.53 -43.34 6.61
C LYS A 407 -10.30 -42.58 6.11
N PHE A 408 -10.29 -41.28 6.31
CA PHE A 408 -9.09 -40.48 6.12
C PHE A 408 -8.12 -40.73 7.28
N ALA A 409 -6.90 -41.16 6.96
CA ALA A 409 -5.79 -41.20 7.90
C ALA A 409 -5.46 -39.77 8.33
N GLU A 410 -5.28 -39.56 9.62
CA GLU A 410 -4.83 -38.29 10.19
C GLU A 410 -3.51 -37.85 9.52
N ARG A 411 -3.58 -36.78 8.75
CA ARG A 411 -2.37 -36.06 8.30
C ARG A 411 -1.73 -35.42 9.52
N LYS A 412 -0.55 -35.91 9.90
CA LYS A 412 0.36 -35.16 10.77
C LYS A 412 0.54 -33.77 10.18
N THR A 413 0.15 -32.76 10.94
CA THR A 413 0.46 -31.36 10.67
C THR A 413 1.98 -31.24 10.62
N VAL A 414 2.51 -31.03 9.42
CA VAL A 414 3.87 -30.56 9.26
C VAL A 414 3.83 -29.11 9.72
N VAL A 415 4.40 -28.85 10.89
CA VAL A 415 4.69 -27.50 11.35
C VAL A 415 5.74 -26.97 10.38
N TYR A 416 5.33 -26.04 9.52
CA TYR A 416 6.27 -25.22 8.77
C TYR A 416 6.85 -24.23 9.76
N ASP A 417 7.98 -24.59 10.35
CA ASP A 417 8.86 -23.69 11.04
C ASP A 417 9.36 -22.66 10.03
N GLU A 418 9.21 -21.39 10.41
CA GLU A 418 9.91 -20.23 9.88
C GLU A 418 10.20 -20.26 8.37
N LEU A 419 9.17 -20.05 7.55
CA LEU A 419 9.38 -19.32 6.33
C LEU A 419 9.54 -17.85 6.72
N ASP A 420 10.77 -17.48 7.13
CA ASP A 420 11.31 -16.18 6.79
C ASP A 420 10.91 -15.95 5.32
N HIS A 421 9.96 -15.03 5.10
CA HIS A 421 9.89 -14.41 3.81
C HIS A 421 11.23 -13.67 3.71
N PRO A 422 12.15 -14.08 2.83
CA PRO A 422 13.31 -13.28 2.60
C PRO A 422 12.76 -11.90 2.23
N GLU A 423 13.08 -10.87 2.98
CA GLU A 423 13.18 -9.54 2.41
C GLU A 423 13.77 -9.83 1.05
N LEU A 424 13.02 -9.53 -0.03
CA LEU A 424 13.48 -9.78 -1.40
C LEU A 424 14.92 -9.30 -1.41
N ASP A 425 15.86 -10.24 -1.30
CA ASP A 425 17.27 -9.93 -1.27
C ASP A 425 17.61 -9.51 -2.69
N LEU A 426 17.47 -8.21 -2.89
CA LEU A 426 17.70 -7.52 -4.13
C LEU A 426 19.10 -7.81 -4.69
N ALA A 427 20.05 -8.17 -3.81
CA ALA A 427 21.39 -8.59 -4.20
C ALA A 427 21.44 -10.02 -4.77
N SER A 428 20.52 -10.90 -4.38
CA SER A 428 20.39 -12.23 -4.98
C SER A 428 19.68 -12.19 -6.33
N LEU A 429 18.76 -11.22 -6.53
CA LEU A 429 18.15 -10.95 -7.82
C LEU A 429 19.17 -10.37 -8.82
N ASP A 430 20.00 -9.41 -8.41
CA ASP A 430 21.06 -8.86 -9.28
C ASP A 430 22.02 -9.96 -9.76
N LYS A 431 22.41 -10.90 -8.88
CA LYS A 431 23.25 -12.07 -9.27
C LYS A 431 22.52 -13.08 -10.16
N ALA A 432 21.19 -13.17 -10.04
CA ALA A 432 20.37 -13.98 -10.92
C ALA A 432 20.21 -13.30 -12.30
N TYR A 433 20.08 -11.97 -12.33
CA TYR A 433 20.00 -11.19 -13.58
C TYR A 433 21.31 -11.21 -14.38
N ASP A 434 22.46 -11.04 -13.72
CA ASP A 434 23.77 -11.12 -14.39
C ASP A 434 24.10 -12.54 -14.94
N LYS A 435 23.50 -13.58 -14.35
CA LYS A 435 23.59 -14.95 -14.89
C LYS A 435 22.66 -15.21 -16.07
N LEU A 436 21.54 -14.50 -16.18
CA LEU A 436 20.57 -14.68 -17.26
C LEU A 436 21.04 -14.04 -18.59
N ASP A 437 21.90 -13.02 -18.52
CA ASP A 437 22.44 -12.34 -19.72
C ASP A 437 23.67 -13.06 -20.33
N GLY A 438 24.13 -14.17 -19.76
CA GLY A 438 25.41 -14.81 -20.10
C GLY A 438 25.38 -16.26 -20.59
N GLU A 439 24.23 -16.93 -20.72
CA GLU A 439 24.18 -18.32 -21.17
C GLU A 439 23.84 -18.45 -22.66
N GLU A 440 24.73 -19.19 -23.37
CA GLU A 440 24.60 -19.55 -24.78
C GLU A 440 23.22 -20.13 -25.09
N HIS A 441 22.60 -19.68 -26.18
CA HIS A 441 21.31 -20.15 -26.71
C HIS A 441 21.31 -21.67 -26.87
N SER A 442 20.79 -22.40 -25.89
CA SER A 442 20.42 -23.80 -26.10
C SER A 442 19.12 -23.78 -26.91
N THR A 443 19.13 -24.41 -28.07
CA THR A 443 17.98 -24.51 -28.96
C THR A 443 16.81 -25.16 -28.22
N PHE A 444 15.70 -24.42 -28.07
CA PHE A 444 14.46 -24.97 -27.50
C PHE A 444 14.06 -26.22 -28.31
N PRO A 445 13.68 -27.33 -27.65
CA PRO A 445 13.34 -28.57 -28.35
C PRO A 445 12.07 -28.40 -29.19
N GLU A 446 12.01 -29.04 -30.35
CA GLU A 446 10.78 -29.17 -31.11
C GLU A 446 9.80 -30.04 -30.32
N LEU A 447 8.67 -29.42 -29.91
CA LEU A 447 7.67 -30.04 -29.05
C LEU A 447 6.34 -30.18 -29.78
N GLU A 448 5.79 -31.40 -29.76
CA GLU A 448 4.45 -31.71 -30.25
C GLU A 448 3.49 -31.83 -29.06
N TYR A 449 2.55 -30.90 -28.96
CA TYR A 449 1.49 -30.92 -27.92
C TYR A 449 0.50 -32.06 -28.17
N PHE A 450 0.14 -32.79 -27.10
CA PHE A 450 -0.85 -33.85 -27.20
C PHE A 450 -1.90 -33.87 -26.08
N GLY A 451 -1.83 -32.99 -25.08
CA GLY A 451 -2.87 -32.92 -24.07
C GLY A 451 -2.59 -31.99 -22.90
N GLN A 452 -3.64 -31.69 -22.13
CA GLN A 452 -3.61 -30.85 -20.93
C GLN A 452 -4.17 -31.62 -19.74
N MET A 453 -3.62 -31.40 -18.54
CA MET A 453 -4.10 -31.99 -17.29
C MET A 453 -4.40 -30.91 -16.25
N HIS A 454 -5.56 -31.02 -15.61
CA HIS A 454 -6.05 -30.12 -14.57
C HIS A 454 -6.09 -28.63 -14.95
N GLY A 455 -6.13 -28.30 -16.26
CA GLY A 455 -6.08 -26.89 -16.69
C GLY A 455 -4.80 -26.16 -16.27
N THR A 456 -3.74 -26.89 -15.91
CA THR A 456 -2.49 -26.36 -15.34
C THR A 456 -1.25 -26.80 -16.10
N TYR A 457 -1.20 -28.08 -16.49
CA TYR A 457 -0.02 -28.67 -17.13
C TYR A 457 -0.30 -29.08 -18.57
N LEU A 458 0.55 -28.62 -19.49
CA LEU A 458 0.53 -29.05 -20.89
C LEU A 458 1.53 -30.19 -21.06
N PHE A 459 1.14 -31.19 -21.84
CA PHE A 459 1.96 -32.33 -22.18
C PHE A 459 2.39 -32.26 -23.63
N ALA A 460 3.69 -32.36 -23.86
CA ALA A 460 4.29 -32.38 -25.19
C ALA A 460 5.33 -33.50 -25.31
N GLN A 461 5.49 -34.03 -26.51
CA GLN A 461 6.54 -34.97 -26.84
C GLN A 461 7.59 -34.31 -27.78
N GLY A 462 8.83 -34.75 -27.65
CA GLY A 462 9.93 -34.33 -28.51
C GLY A 462 11.03 -35.38 -28.57
N ASN A 463 12.10 -35.11 -29.28
CA ASN A 463 13.22 -36.05 -29.44
C ASN A 463 13.87 -36.48 -28.10
N GLY A 464 13.73 -35.64 -27.04
CA GLY A 464 14.25 -35.91 -25.69
C GLY A 464 13.34 -36.73 -24.80
N GLY A 465 12.08 -37.01 -25.17
CA GLY A 465 11.11 -37.73 -24.35
C GLY A 465 9.79 -36.97 -24.12
N LEU A 466 9.24 -37.10 -22.90
CA LEU A 466 8.03 -36.42 -22.46
C LEU A 466 8.38 -35.09 -21.79
N TYR A 467 7.73 -34.03 -22.20
CA TYR A 467 7.83 -32.72 -21.59
C TYR A 467 6.52 -32.34 -20.90
N ILE A 468 6.63 -31.87 -19.67
CA ILE A 468 5.51 -31.30 -18.90
C ILE A 468 5.80 -29.81 -18.74
N ILE A 469 4.89 -28.97 -19.18
CA ILE A 469 5.01 -27.52 -19.19
C ILE A 469 3.97 -26.95 -18.21
N ASP A 470 4.42 -26.12 -17.28
CA ASP A 470 3.50 -25.33 -16.44
C ASP A 470 2.95 -24.18 -17.28
N GLN A 471 1.66 -24.25 -17.60
CA GLN A 471 0.93 -23.28 -18.42
C GLN A 471 1.07 -21.86 -17.88
N HIS A 472 0.95 -21.68 -16.55
CA HIS A 472 1.03 -20.38 -15.90
C HIS A 472 2.43 -19.79 -16.00
N ALA A 473 3.45 -20.60 -15.65
CA ALA A 473 4.85 -20.19 -15.75
C ALA A 473 5.28 -19.88 -17.19
N ALA A 474 4.76 -20.64 -18.16
CA ALA A 474 5.00 -20.39 -19.58
C ALA A 474 4.43 -19.04 -20.03
N GLN A 475 3.19 -18.74 -19.65
CA GLN A 475 2.57 -17.46 -19.97
C GLN A 475 3.23 -16.28 -19.26
N GLU A 476 3.62 -16.44 -17.99
CA GLU A 476 4.39 -15.41 -17.28
C GLU A 476 5.69 -15.09 -18.05
N ARG A 477 6.38 -16.09 -18.56
CA ARG A 477 7.62 -15.90 -19.32
C ARG A 477 7.38 -15.16 -20.63
N VAL A 478 6.45 -15.64 -21.45
CA VAL A 478 6.11 -15.01 -22.73
C VAL A 478 5.72 -13.55 -22.53
N LYS A 479 4.83 -13.28 -21.57
CA LYS A 479 4.38 -11.90 -21.30
C LYS A 479 5.46 -11.03 -20.71
N TYR A 480 6.35 -11.58 -19.89
CA TYR A 480 7.46 -10.83 -19.34
C TYR A 480 8.39 -10.30 -20.44
N GLU A 481 8.72 -11.13 -21.42
CA GLU A 481 9.60 -10.70 -22.52
C GLU A 481 8.90 -9.69 -23.43
N GLU A 482 7.61 -9.89 -23.70
CA GLU A 482 6.76 -8.92 -24.42
C GLU A 482 6.71 -7.56 -23.72
N TYR A 483 6.55 -7.55 -22.38
CA TYR A 483 6.56 -6.30 -21.61
C TYR A 483 7.94 -5.69 -21.46
N ARG A 484 8.97 -6.50 -21.25
CA ARG A 484 10.36 -6.03 -21.16
C ARG A 484 10.75 -5.24 -22.41
N GLU A 485 10.33 -5.70 -23.58
CA GLU A 485 10.55 -5.03 -24.85
C GLU A 485 9.68 -3.79 -24.99
N SER A 486 8.38 -3.89 -24.78
CA SER A 486 7.42 -2.79 -24.96
C SER A 486 7.58 -1.66 -23.95
N ILE A 487 7.92 -1.93 -22.67
CA ILE A 487 8.19 -0.90 -21.65
C ILE A 487 9.55 -0.23 -21.91
N GLY A 488 10.48 -0.90 -22.60
CA GLY A 488 11.78 -0.36 -23.01
C GLY A 488 11.70 0.62 -24.17
N ASP A 489 10.76 0.37 -25.08
CA ASP A 489 10.57 1.16 -26.31
C ASP A 489 9.49 2.24 -26.08
N VAL A 490 9.87 3.31 -25.39
CA VAL A 490 9.00 4.45 -25.12
C VAL A 490 9.12 5.46 -26.26
N ASP A 491 8.65 5.12 -27.43
CA ASP A 491 8.59 6.01 -28.60
C ASP A 491 7.46 7.06 -28.51
N GLY A 492 7.09 7.48 -27.29
CA GLY A 492 6.16 8.58 -27.06
C GLY A 492 4.71 8.33 -27.53
N SER A 493 4.36 7.12 -27.91
CA SER A 493 3.00 6.78 -28.34
C SER A 493 2.09 6.71 -27.13
N GLN A 494 1.25 7.73 -26.95
CA GLN A 494 0.26 7.86 -25.89
C GLN A 494 -1.14 7.69 -26.44
N GLN A 495 -2.00 7.02 -25.70
CA GLN A 495 -3.43 6.96 -25.97
C GLN A 495 -4.16 7.90 -25.02
N GLN A 496 -4.88 8.88 -25.58
CA GLN A 496 -5.69 9.79 -24.78
C GLN A 496 -6.91 9.08 -24.21
N LEU A 497 -7.19 9.35 -22.94
CA LEU A 497 -8.36 8.87 -22.25
C LEU A 497 -9.56 9.78 -22.52
N LEU A 498 -10.70 9.18 -22.84
CA LEU A 498 -11.94 9.93 -23.01
C LEU A 498 -12.39 10.54 -21.66
N VAL A 499 -12.20 9.82 -20.58
CA VAL A 499 -12.42 10.26 -19.20
C VAL A 499 -11.13 10.05 -18.42
N PRO A 500 -10.51 11.11 -17.87
CA PRO A 500 -9.30 10.97 -17.09
C PRO A 500 -9.51 10.12 -15.84
N TYR A 501 -8.47 9.38 -15.41
CA TYR A 501 -8.46 8.69 -14.12
C TYR A 501 -7.91 9.61 -13.03
N ILE A 502 -8.57 9.60 -11.87
CA ILE A 502 -8.14 10.32 -10.68
C ILE A 502 -7.69 9.30 -9.63
N PHE A 503 -6.47 9.49 -9.11
CA PHE A 503 -5.85 8.63 -8.12
C PHE A 503 -5.70 9.40 -6.80
N GLU A 504 -6.16 8.82 -5.70
CA GLU A 504 -6.06 9.42 -4.37
C GLU A 504 -4.91 8.78 -3.58
N PHE A 505 -4.03 9.62 -3.05
CA PHE A 505 -2.90 9.20 -2.23
C PHE A 505 -2.84 10.06 -0.96
N PRO A 506 -2.30 9.52 0.17
CA PRO A 506 -1.93 10.35 1.31
C PRO A 506 -0.93 11.43 0.92
N THR A 507 -1.00 12.59 1.55
CA THR A 507 -0.13 13.73 1.21
C THR A 507 1.36 13.41 1.34
N ASP A 508 1.75 12.58 2.34
CA ASP A 508 3.14 12.15 2.51
C ASP A 508 3.62 11.25 1.37
N ASP A 509 2.75 10.38 0.83
CA ASP A 509 3.06 9.54 -0.34
C ASP A 509 3.14 10.39 -1.61
N LEU A 510 2.27 11.39 -1.79
CA LEU A 510 2.35 12.33 -2.91
C LEU A 510 3.69 13.07 -2.94
N ILE A 511 4.15 13.55 -1.79
CA ILE A 511 5.45 14.22 -1.68
C ILE A 511 6.59 13.29 -2.13
N ARG A 512 6.54 12.01 -1.74
CA ARG A 512 7.53 11.01 -2.14
C ARG A 512 7.44 10.65 -3.62
N LEU A 513 6.22 10.53 -4.15
CA LEU A 513 5.99 10.25 -5.57
C LEU A 513 6.49 11.37 -6.46
N GLN A 514 6.29 12.65 -6.07
CA GLN A 514 6.80 13.81 -6.79
C GLN A 514 8.32 13.78 -6.96
N GLN A 515 9.07 13.35 -5.93
CA GLN A 515 10.53 13.19 -6.02
C GLN A 515 10.97 12.18 -7.08
N ARG A 516 10.11 11.23 -7.42
CA ARG A 516 10.39 10.08 -8.29
C ARG A 516 9.55 10.06 -9.56
N LYS A 517 8.82 11.14 -9.81
CA LYS A 517 7.91 11.29 -10.95
C LYS A 517 8.61 11.00 -12.29
N HIS A 518 9.89 11.41 -12.42
CA HIS A 518 10.68 11.15 -13.61
C HIS A 518 10.76 9.65 -13.98
N LEU A 519 10.72 8.72 -13.00
CA LEU A 519 10.73 7.28 -13.28
C LEU A 519 9.41 6.78 -13.90
N LEU A 520 8.28 7.41 -13.56
CA LEU A 520 6.99 7.16 -14.22
C LEU A 520 6.98 7.72 -15.64
N GLU A 521 7.51 8.93 -15.82
CA GLU A 521 7.60 9.59 -17.11
C GLU A 521 8.48 8.80 -18.10
N GLU A 522 9.56 8.19 -17.61
CA GLU A 522 10.45 7.33 -18.41
C GLU A 522 9.83 6.00 -18.86
N VAL A 523 8.70 5.60 -18.29
CA VAL A 523 7.88 4.45 -18.77
C VAL A 523 6.60 4.90 -19.45
N GLY A 524 6.47 6.20 -19.76
CA GLY A 524 5.36 6.79 -20.50
C GLY A 524 4.12 7.09 -19.63
N VAL A 525 4.24 7.15 -18.31
CA VAL A 525 3.13 7.48 -17.40
C VAL A 525 3.28 8.91 -16.88
N TYR A 526 2.40 9.79 -17.34
CA TYR A 526 2.39 11.22 -16.99
C TYR A 526 1.25 11.52 -16.03
N LEU A 527 1.61 11.67 -14.74
CA LEU A 527 0.66 12.03 -13.69
C LEU A 527 0.78 13.52 -13.38
N GLU A 528 -0.36 14.22 -13.37
CA GLU A 528 -0.45 15.65 -13.02
C GLU A 528 -1.09 15.80 -11.64
N GLU A 529 -0.74 16.86 -10.91
CA GLU A 529 -1.42 17.19 -9.65
C GLU A 529 -2.86 17.65 -9.90
N TYR A 530 -3.80 17.14 -9.12
CA TYR A 530 -5.21 17.48 -9.21
C TYR A 530 -5.82 17.61 -7.81
N GLY A 531 -5.74 18.78 -7.22
CA GLY A 531 -6.19 19.01 -5.84
C GLY A 531 -5.13 18.65 -4.78
N ALA A 532 -5.55 18.56 -3.52
CA ALA A 532 -4.63 18.40 -2.38
C ALA A 532 -4.02 16.99 -2.29
N ASN A 533 -4.81 15.95 -2.56
CA ASN A 533 -4.45 14.54 -2.35
C ASN A 533 -4.65 13.69 -3.60
N GLN A 534 -4.64 14.29 -4.79
CA GLN A 534 -5.05 13.63 -6.02
C GLN A 534 -4.03 13.83 -7.14
N LEU A 535 -3.85 12.76 -7.92
CA LEU A 535 -3.14 12.79 -9.20
C LEU A 535 -4.13 12.44 -10.32
N ILE A 536 -4.00 13.07 -11.48
CA ILE A 536 -4.82 12.82 -12.65
C ILE A 536 -3.98 12.26 -13.79
N LEU A 537 -4.50 11.22 -14.46
CA LEU A 537 -3.94 10.65 -15.67
C LEU A 537 -4.89 10.96 -16.83
N ARG A 538 -4.39 11.67 -17.86
CA ARG A 538 -5.17 12.05 -19.06
C ARG A 538 -4.88 11.18 -20.26
N GLU A 539 -3.70 10.60 -20.28
CA GLU A 539 -3.20 9.72 -21.35
C GLU A 539 -2.39 8.57 -20.76
N HIS A 540 -2.34 7.46 -21.42
CA HIS A 540 -1.59 6.27 -20.98
C HIS A 540 -0.74 5.69 -22.11
N PRO A 541 0.38 5.02 -21.80
CA PRO A 541 1.20 4.37 -22.80
C PRO A 541 0.45 3.21 -23.46
N ILE A 542 0.69 2.99 -24.75
CA ILE A 542 0.01 1.95 -25.54
C ILE A 542 0.21 0.54 -24.97
N TRP A 543 1.35 0.27 -24.32
CA TRP A 543 1.61 -1.02 -23.71
C TRP A 543 0.69 -1.35 -22.53
N MET A 544 0.00 -0.34 -21.93
CA MET A 544 -0.96 -0.50 -20.84
C MET A 544 -2.38 -0.60 -21.39
N LYS A 545 -3.11 -1.68 -21.08
CA LYS A 545 -4.51 -1.80 -21.47
C LYS A 545 -5.41 -0.95 -20.57
N GLU A 546 -6.47 -0.39 -21.15
CA GLU A 546 -7.42 0.48 -20.46
C GLU A 546 -8.03 -0.16 -19.19
N GLU A 547 -8.28 -1.47 -19.21
CA GLU A 547 -8.84 -2.23 -18.09
C GLU A 547 -7.90 -2.33 -16.88
N GLU A 548 -6.61 -2.11 -17.08
CA GLU A 548 -5.55 -2.28 -16.08
C GLU A 548 -5.00 -0.96 -15.57
N ILE A 549 -5.42 0.18 -16.14
CA ILE A 549 -4.87 1.50 -15.82
C ILE A 549 -4.98 1.77 -14.31
N GLU A 550 -6.18 1.67 -13.75
CA GLU A 550 -6.41 2.02 -12.35
C GLU A 550 -5.52 1.19 -11.41
N SER A 551 -5.57 -0.13 -11.53
CA SER A 551 -4.78 -1.03 -10.69
C SER A 551 -3.29 -0.98 -10.98
N GLY A 552 -2.91 -0.81 -12.27
CA GLY A 552 -1.51 -0.73 -12.68
C GLY A 552 -0.83 0.53 -12.15
N ILE A 553 -1.47 1.69 -12.25
CA ILE A 553 -0.91 2.95 -11.75
C ILE A 553 -0.73 2.93 -10.23
N TYR A 554 -1.72 2.41 -9.46
CA TYR A 554 -1.54 2.27 -8.01
C TYR A 554 -0.35 1.37 -7.67
N GLU A 555 -0.18 0.23 -8.36
CA GLU A 555 0.95 -0.67 -8.10
C GLU A 555 2.30 -0.07 -8.53
N MET A 556 2.34 0.66 -9.64
CA MET A 556 3.54 1.39 -10.05
C MET A 556 3.96 2.43 -9.01
N CYS A 557 3.00 3.18 -8.48
CA CYS A 557 3.23 4.14 -7.41
C CYS A 557 3.67 3.43 -6.11
N ASP A 558 3.00 2.34 -5.72
CA ASP A 558 3.38 1.54 -4.55
C ASP A 558 4.81 1.00 -4.67
N MET A 559 5.21 0.52 -5.85
CA MET A 559 6.57 0.06 -6.12
C MET A 559 7.59 1.18 -5.92
N LEU A 560 7.30 2.39 -6.41
CA LEU A 560 8.18 3.54 -6.21
C LEU A 560 8.28 3.96 -4.74
N LEU A 561 7.20 3.82 -3.97
CA LEU A 561 7.19 4.15 -2.54
C LEU A 561 7.99 3.15 -1.70
N LEU A 562 8.06 1.88 -2.12
CA LEU A 562 8.80 0.81 -1.42
C LEU A 562 10.30 0.90 -1.61
N THR A 563 10.77 1.29 -2.78
CA THR A 563 12.18 1.19 -3.17
C THR A 563 12.95 2.43 -2.74
N LYS A 564 14.09 2.26 -2.04
CA LYS A 564 14.92 3.39 -1.54
C LYS A 564 15.74 4.06 -2.64
N GLU A 565 16.37 3.26 -3.52
CA GLU A 565 17.16 3.71 -4.66
C GLU A 565 16.81 2.83 -5.87
N VAL A 566 16.34 3.42 -6.94
CA VAL A 566 15.91 2.70 -8.13
C VAL A 566 16.63 3.25 -9.35
N SER A 567 17.39 2.39 -10.04
CA SER A 567 17.78 2.70 -11.41
C SER A 567 16.59 2.45 -12.33
N ILE A 568 16.48 3.21 -13.42
CA ILE A 568 15.41 3.03 -14.40
C ILE A 568 15.38 1.61 -14.98
N LYS A 569 16.53 1.00 -15.23
CA LYS A 569 16.66 -0.39 -15.72
C LYS A 569 15.96 -1.36 -14.77
N LYS A 570 16.17 -1.19 -13.45
CA LYS A 570 15.56 -2.02 -12.43
C LYS A 570 14.05 -1.80 -12.33
N TYR A 571 13.61 -0.53 -12.36
CA TYR A 571 12.20 -0.19 -12.32
C TYR A 571 11.43 -0.81 -13.50
N ARG A 572 11.96 -0.70 -14.73
CA ARG A 572 11.38 -1.32 -15.93
C ARG A 572 11.29 -2.85 -15.81
N ALA A 573 12.33 -3.49 -15.28
CA ALA A 573 12.33 -4.94 -15.07
C ALA A 573 11.28 -5.38 -14.05
N GLU A 574 11.20 -4.72 -12.89
CA GLU A 574 10.18 -5.01 -11.86
C GLU A 574 8.76 -4.75 -12.37
N LEU A 575 8.57 -3.70 -13.17
CA LEU A 575 7.30 -3.38 -13.81
C LEU A 575 6.89 -4.47 -14.81
N ALA A 576 7.80 -4.95 -15.64
CA ALA A 576 7.55 -6.03 -16.59
C ALA A 576 7.16 -7.33 -15.86
N ILE A 577 7.82 -7.68 -14.75
CA ILE A 577 7.46 -8.82 -13.90
C ILE A 577 6.04 -8.64 -13.36
N MET A 578 5.72 -7.49 -12.77
CA MET A 578 4.42 -7.20 -12.20
C MET A 578 3.30 -7.31 -13.24
N MET A 579 3.50 -6.73 -14.42
CA MET A 579 2.51 -6.76 -15.50
C MET A 579 2.33 -8.16 -16.08
N SER A 580 3.40 -8.97 -16.19
CA SER A 580 3.32 -10.35 -16.67
C SER A 580 2.48 -11.22 -15.73
N CYS A 581 2.66 -11.09 -14.42
CA CYS A 581 1.90 -11.84 -13.42
C CYS A 581 0.41 -11.51 -13.46
N LYS A 582 0.04 -10.22 -13.65
CA LYS A 582 -1.37 -9.82 -13.74
C LYS A 582 -2.11 -10.41 -14.92
N ARG A 583 -1.40 -10.64 -16.02
CA ARG A 583 -1.99 -11.09 -17.28
C ARG A 583 -1.88 -12.58 -17.53
N SER A 584 -1.14 -13.29 -16.69
CA SER A 584 -1.05 -14.76 -16.83
C SER A 584 -2.38 -15.41 -16.51
N ILE A 585 -2.78 -16.37 -17.31
CA ILE A 585 -4.03 -17.12 -17.11
C ILE A 585 -3.96 -17.77 -15.72
N LYS A 586 -5.01 -17.58 -14.94
CA LYS A 586 -5.11 -18.20 -13.62
C LYS A 586 -5.04 -19.72 -13.76
N ALA A 587 -4.41 -20.40 -12.80
CA ALA A 587 -4.41 -21.86 -12.73
C ALA A 587 -5.84 -22.43 -12.86
N ASN A 588 -5.99 -23.60 -13.47
CA ASN A 588 -7.25 -24.28 -13.79
C ASN A 588 -8.06 -23.72 -14.97
N HIS A 589 -7.43 -22.97 -15.88
CA HIS A 589 -8.06 -22.57 -17.12
C HIS A 589 -7.72 -23.57 -18.22
N THR A 590 -8.75 -24.22 -18.79
CA THR A 590 -8.56 -25.14 -19.91
C THR A 590 -8.32 -24.35 -21.19
N LEU A 591 -7.16 -24.58 -21.83
CA LEU A 591 -6.85 -24.06 -23.14
C LEU A 591 -7.42 -24.99 -24.20
N ASP A 592 -7.85 -24.44 -25.32
CA ASP A 592 -8.08 -25.23 -26.51
C ASP A 592 -6.75 -25.66 -27.17
N ASP A 593 -6.79 -26.66 -28.04
CA ASP A 593 -5.61 -27.20 -28.70
C ASP A 593 -4.80 -26.16 -29.47
N TYR A 594 -5.48 -25.16 -30.04
CA TYR A 594 -4.84 -24.10 -30.79
C TYR A 594 -4.08 -23.17 -29.85
N SER A 595 -4.73 -22.70 -28.77
CA SER A 595 -4.10 -21.83 -27.78
C SER A 595 -2.94 -22.51 -27.03
N ALA A 596 -3.05 -23.82 -26.78
CA ALA A 596 -1.96 -24.57 -26.15
C ALA A 596 -0.72 -24.67 -27.06
N ARG A 597 -0.93 -24.96 -28.37
CA ARG A 597 0.16 -24.99 -29.35
C ARG A 597 0.77 -23.61 -29.56
N ASP A 598 -0.06 -22.56 -29.61
CA ASP A 598 0.39 -21.19 -29.75
C ASP A 598 1.25 -20.75 -28.57
N LEU A 599 0.85 -21.10 -27.33
CA LEU A 599 1.65 -20.82 -26.13
C LEU A 599 3.03 -21.51 -26.18
N ILE A 600 3.08 -22.78 -26.61
CA ILE A 600 4.36 -23.49 -26.75
C ILE A 600 5.22 -22.85 -27.85
N TYR A 601 4.59 -22.41 -28.94
CA TYR A 601 5.30 -21.71 -30.01
C TYR A 601 5.85 -20.36 -29.52
N GLN A 602 5.05 -19.53 -28.85
CA GLN A 602 5.49 -18.25 -28.27
C GLN A 602 6.61 -18.47 -27.26
N LEU A 603 6.50 -19.50 -26.41
CA LEU A 603 7.56 -19.87 -25.46
C LEU A 603 8.88 -20.21 -26.17
N SER A 604 8.81 -20.89 -27.33
CA SER A 604 10.02 -21.23 -28.14
C SER A 604 10.71 -20.00 -28.74
N GLN A 605 10.02 -18.87 -28.82
CA GLN A 605 10.57 -17.61 -29.33
C GLN A 605 11.17 -16.73 -28.21
N CYS A 606 10.99 -17.11 -26.94
CA CYS A 606 11.54 -16.39 -25.80
C CYS A 606 13.07 -16.52 -25.72
N ASP A 607 13.74 -15.49 -25.26
CA ASP A 607 15.20 -15.50 -24.97
C ASP A 607 15.55 -16.57 -23.94
N ASN A 608 14.71 -16.73 -22.90
CA ASN A 608 14.89 -17.76 -21.87
C ASN A 608 13.59 -18.53 -21.63
N PRO A 609 13.29 -19.59 -22.40
CA PRO A 609 12.04 -20.34 -22.28
C PRO A 609 11.99 -21.30 -21.09
N TYR A 610 13.07 -21.43 -20.30
CA TYR A 610 13.22 -22.47 -19.29
C TYR A 610 12.71 -22.09 -17.90
N ASN A 611 12.74 -20.80 -17.56
CA ASN A 611 12.35 -20.30 -16.24
C ASN A 611 11.37 -19.12 -16.36
N CYS A 612 10.36 -19.08 -15.48
CA CYS A 612 9.51 -17.89 -15.38
C CYS A 612 10.30 -16.73 -14.72
N PRO A 613 9.79 -15.48 -14.75
CA PRO A 613 10.47 -14.34 -14.15
C PRO A 613 10.78 -14.48 -12.66
N HIS A 614 10.07 -15.37 -11.95
CA HIS A 614 10.27 -15.69 -10.53
C HIS A 614 11.28 -16.81 -10.29
N GLY A 615 11.92 -17.34 -11.34
CA GLY A 615 12.91 -18.42 -11.26
C GLY A 615 12.32 -19.84 -11.16
N ARG A 616 11.00 -20.02 -11.29
CA ARG A 616 10.38 -21.35 -11.33
C ARG A 616 10.62 -22.00 -12.70
N PRO A 617 10.90 -23.30 -12.76
CA PRO A 617 11.02 -23.99 -14.05
C PRO A 617 9.69 -23.94 -14.80
N VAL A 618 9.74 -23.58 -16.08
CA VAL A 618 8.59 -23.55 -17.00
C VAL A 618 8.28 -24.94 -17.53
N LEU A 619 9.32 -25.74 -17.79
CA LEU A 619 9.16 -27.10 -18.32
C LEU A 619 10.11 -28.08 -17.62
N VAL A 620 9.67 -29.32 -17.53
CA VAL A 620 10.47 -30.46 -17.06
C VAL A 620 10.43 -31.57 -18.09
N ASN A 621 11.56 -32.29 -18.25
CA ASN A 621 11.69 -33.38 -19.21
C ASN A 621 11.84 -34.72 -18.51
N PHE A 622 11.11 -35.73 -18.96
CA PHE A 622 11.31 -37.12 -18.63
C PHE A 622 11.86 -37.83 -19.85
N THR A 623 13.15 -38.20 -19.81
CA THR A 623 13.78 -38.91 -20.93
C THR A 623 13.15 -40.30 -21.13
N LYS A 624 13.32 -40.86 -22.34
CA LYS A 624 12.87 -42.21 -22.61
C LYS A 624 13.48 -43.22 -21.63
N SER A 625 14.77 -43.05 -21.27
CA SER A 625 15.45 -43.86 -20.29
C SER A 625 14.83 -43.78 -18.90
N ASP A 626 14.42 -42.56 -18.46
CA ASP A 626 13.77 -42.39 -17.18
C ASP A 626 12.39 -43.09 -17.13
N MET A 627 11.64 -42.98 -18.22
CA MET A 627 10.38 -43.71 -18.39
C MET A 627 10.58 -45.23 -18.36
N GLU A 628 11.58 -45.75 -19.09
CA GLU A 628 11.88 -47.20 -19.09
C GLU A 628 12.33 -47.68 -17.70
N LYS A 629 13.09 -46.89 -16.94
CA LYS A 629 13.47 -47.19 -15.55
C LYS A 629 12.24 -47.19 -14.64
N MET A 630 11.38 -46.18 -14.75
CA MET A 630 10.13 -46.11 -13.93
C MET A 630 9.22 -47.31 -14.15
N PHE A 631 9.13 -47.79 -15.40
CA PHE A 631 8.38 -49.02 -15.75
C PHE A 631 9.18 -50.33 -15.56
N ARG A 632 10.41 -50.28 -14.98
CA ARG A 632 11.30 -51.42 -14.75
C ARG A 632 11.62 -52.19 -16.02
N ARG A 633 11.62 -51.55 -17.19
CA ARG A 633 12.01 -52.17 -18.48
C ARG A 633 13.52 -52.27 -18.62
N ILE A 634 14.28 -51.40 -17.98
CA ILE A 634 15.73 -51.49 -17.83
C ILE A 634 15.99 -51.79 -16.36
N GLN A 635 16.53 -53.00 -16.07
CA GLN A 635 17.04 -53.31 -14.73
C GLN A 635 18.42 -52.67 -14.61
N GLU A 636 18.60 -51.75 -13.68
CA GLU A 636 19.95 -51.37 -13.24
C GLU A 636 20.58 -52.64 -12.69
N ASN A 637 21.75 -53.03 -13.21
CA ASN A 637 22.54 -54.10 -12.66
C ASN A 637 22.78 -53.74 -11.18
N HIS A 638 22.08 -54.44 -10.27
CA HIS A 638 22.40 -54.40 -8.87
C HIS A 638 23.81 -54.92 -8.68
N THR A 639 24.78 -54.01 -8.56
CA THR A 639 26.07 -54.31 -7.94
C THR A 639 25.70 -54.81 -6.55
N SER A 640 25.84 -56.11 -6.36
CA SER A 640 25.41 -56.81 -5.19
C SER A 640 26.06 -56.22 -3.96
N LEU A 641 25.29 -55.92 -2.92
CA LEU A 641 25.71 -55.55 -1.55
C LEU A 641 26.75 -56.53 -0.93
N ARG A 642 27.22 -57.49 -1.67
CA ARG A 642 28.27 -58.45 -1.28
C ARG A 642 29.71 -57.92 -1.39
N GLU A 643 29.97 -56.78 -2.05
CA GLU A 643 31.32 -56.21 -2.14
C GLU A 643 31.63 -55.12 -1.13
N LEU A 644 30.66 -54.62 -0.33
CA LEU A 644 30.87 -53.65 0.75
C LEU A 644 31.17 -54.31 2.12
N GLY A 645 31.40 -55.61 2.17
CA GLY A 645 31.69 -56.38 3.39
C GLY A 645 33.16 -56.81 3.58
N LYS A 646 34.08 -56.11 2.94
CA LYS A 646 35.51 -56.32 3.22
C LYS A 646 36.24 -54.99 3.30
N TYR A 647 36.19 -54.39 4.48
CA TYR A 647 37.32 -53.70 5.16
C TYR A 647 36.91 -53.40 6.58
#